data_ac22b4ead4d2424531539d8b5aa2f925
#
_entry.id   ac22b4ead4d2424531539d8b5aa2f925
#
_cell.length_a   1.000
_cell.length_b   1.000
_cell.length_c   1.000
_cell.angle_alpha   90.00
_cell.angle_beta   90.00
_cell.angle_gamma   90.00
#
_symmetry.space_group_name_H-M   'P 1'
#
loop_
_entity.id
_entity.type
_entity.pdbx_description
1 polymer ?
#
loop_
_entity_poly.entity_id
_entity_poly.type
_entity_poly.pdbx_seq_one_letter_code
_entity_poly.pdbx_strand_id
1 'polypeptide(L)'
;MLFVDTKRFQPVIYENDLPHEKDLYHVPPRHVPESEKQFERFVAERGIITDDEYWDRQYYYCINGYTVENAVIDGGDTFIDGEDVIKIDENTRYIPYLDLKIYNNAIHISGRMYFYLNFWKIKRKEEGSKLKKVGAPRFTDLSWENWEVRELMTRRQRDNLWTKSRQKGFSEEEACNLAYDFLFIPESQGVIVAGEEKYNLNTFRFVKRGLKHLLNTQFYKILERNSEDYILSKYTGSEIYSRTAKDNPEVLSGLSPSKVLFEEIGIWKKGLVLDTLSYLRASMEAEGEKTGYIQLTGTGGEIEDSIEDMEELFDEPEKNGILSFPNRYSRDKTADVKTAHFVPAWKFRLVDEEGNSLKEKSIEDLLMSREKKSLKARYIATSQYPIYPEEIFSLNSGGFFGQEITQLLTERYIYITTHRECHIERKGYLEWKVKGKPWEGVRFVDDPDGWFTMIEPPEVDEITGKAFKNLYLGCTDSYDQDEAVYSTSKGAMHIRKKFNGRDKHWETYVAQIFERPTAATGGAELFYEHTAMACIFYGCVNLIEWSNPRIFDWYVNNGFQPLLMERPKMATANMIKNSQLSNRYGADKSLKPISLGILRDKLNKEFIDRLFIKQQIFKLAKFIYDPSGKKYNCDITVSTAYGELAAKEYEFVSVIKEQENDNKLKGMYAFVNQNGVIKRIAV
;
A
#
# COMPACT_ATOMS: atom_id res chain seq x y z
N MET A 1 11.39 -25.86 -3.74
CA MET A 1 9.96 -25.75 -3.51
C MET A 1 9.64 -26.45 -2.21
N LEU A 2 8.90 -25.79 -1.34
CA LEU A 2 8.51 -26.35 -0.06
C LEU A 2 7.03 -26.76 -0.16
N PHE A 3 6.75 -28.04 -0.04
CA PHE A 3 5.40 -28.57 0.03
C PHE A 3 5.11 -29.01 1.47
N VAL A 4 3.97 -28.60 2.00
CA VAL A 4 3.49 -29.02 3.33
C VAL A 4 2.32 -29.96 3.13
N ASP A 5 2.42 -31.17 3.66
CA ASP A 5 1.32 -32.12 3.66
C ASP A 5 0.23 -31.64 4.64
N THR A 6 -0.68 -30.82 4.13
CA THR A 6 -1.76 -30.25 4.94
C THR A 6 -2.79 -31.28 5.38
N LYS A 7 -2.86 -32.46 4.77
CA LYS A 7 -3.74 -33.56 5.22
C LYS A 7 -3.37 -34.03 6.61
N ARG A 8 -2.09 -33.95 6.99
CA ARG A 8 -1.63 -34.30 8.34
C ARG A 8 -2.11 -33.34 9.42
N PHE A 9 -2.54 -32.14 9.05
CA PHE A 9 -3.06 -31.15 9.98
C PHE A 9 -4.58 -31.19 10.12
N GLN A 10 -5.26 -31.97 9.29
CA GLN A 10 -6.72 -32.03 9.27
C GLN A 10 -7.21 -33.44 9.59
N PRO A 11 -7.99 -33.53 10.48
CA PRO A 11 -8.15 -32.92 11.80
C PRO A 11 -7.20 -33.60 12.76
N VAL A 12 -6.12 -32.97 13.12
CA VAL A 12 -5.01 -33.53 13.92
C VAL A 12 -5.49 -34.21 15.20
N ILE A 13 -6.62 -33.79 15.75
CA ILE A 13 -7.22 -34.39 16.94
C ILE A 13 -8.01 -35.65 16.62
N TYR A 14 -8.60 -35.74 15.44
CA TYR A 14 -9.61 -36.76 15.15
C TYR A 14 -9.02 -38.06 14.62
N GLU A 15 -7.78 -38.09 14.18
CA GLU A 15 -7.18 -39.31 13.62
C GLU A 15 -6.57 -40.26 14.66
N ASN A 16 -6.05 -39.74 15.79
CA ASN A 16 -5.27 -40.57 16.70
C ASN A 16 -5.79 -40.69 18.14
N ASP A 17 -6.62 -39.77 18.64
CA ASP A 17 -6.95 -39.70 20.06
C ASP A 17 -8.45 -39.67 20.40
N LEU A 18 -9.36 -39.70 19.43
CA LEU A 18 -10.79 -39.54 19.72
C LEU A 18 -11.71 -40.46 18.95
N PRO A 19 -12.85 -40.86 19.56
CA PRO A 19 -13.97 -41.46 18.85
C PRO A 19 -14.50 -40.53 17.76
N HIS A 20 -15.23 -41.06 16.81
CA HIS A 20 -15.80 -40.32 15.69
C HIS A 20 -16.45 -38.99 16.12
N GLU A 21 -16.27 -37.90 15.34
CA GLU A 21 -16.78 -36.56 15.63
C GLU A 21 -18.27 -36.52 16.05
N LYS A 22 -19.09 -37.43 15.51
CA LYS A 22 -20.49 -37.57 15.83
C LYS A 22 -20.78 -38.11 17.24
N ASP A 23 -19.78 -38.73 17.87
CA ASP A 23 -19.90 -39.40 19.17
C ASP A 23 -19.26 -38.59 20.30
N LEU A 24 -18.75 -37.39 20.00
CA LEU A 24 -18.00 -36.58 20.94
C LEU A 24 -18.87 -35.59 21.67
N TYR A 25 -18.94 -35.76 22.97
CA TYR A 25 -19.45 -34.78 23.92
C TYR A 25 -18.39 -34.41 24.92
N HIS A 26 -18.12 -33.11 24.97
CA HIS A 26 -17.20 -32.55 25.89
C HIS A 26 -17.90 -32.20 27.19
N VAL A 27 -17.32 -32.55 28.33
CA VAL A 27 -17.89 -32.17 29.63
C VAL A 27 -17.88 -30.63 29.71
N PRO A 28 -19.03 -29.98 29.87
CA PRO A 28 -19.08 -28.57 30.10
C PRO A 28 -18.31 -28.26 31.40
N PRO A 29 -17.66 -27.10 31.52
CA PRO A 29 -17.06 -26.66 32.76
C PRO A 29 -18.11 -26.74 33.89
N ARG A 30 -17.73 -27.19 35.06
CA ARG A 30 -18.63 -27.44 36.22
C ARG A 30 -19.54 -26.30 36.64
N HIS A 31 -19.52 -25.17 35.93
CA HIS A 31 -20.20 -23.92 36.26
C HIS A 31 -21.06 -23.31 35.16
N VAL A 32 -21.38 -24.03 34.09
CA VAL A 32 -22.38 -23.54 33.13
C VAL A 32 -23.76 -23.67 33.76
N PRO A 33 -24.49 -22.57 33.99
CA PRO A 33 -25.79 -22.61 34.65
C PRO A 33 -26.93 -22.94 33.70
N GLU A 34 -26.66 -23.56 32.58
CA GLU A 34 -27.75 -24.12 31.78
C GLU A 34 -28.25 -25.38 32.46
N SER A 35 -29.56 -25.44 32.63
CA SER A 35 -30.26 -26.37 33.50
C SER A 35 -29.66 -27.77 33.49
N GLU A 36 -29.41 -28.36 34.67
CA GLU A 36 -29.03 -29.75 34.86
C GLU A 36 -29.74 -30.69 33.90
N LYS A 37 -31.01 -30.43 33.62
CA LYS A 37 -31.83 -31.20 32.68
C LYS A 37 -31.40 -31.12 31.22
N GLN A 38 -30.89 -30.01 30.74
CA GLN A 38 -30.34 -29.93 29.38
C GLN A 38 -29.04 -30.70 29.30
N PHE A 39 -28.20 -30.58 30.32
CA PHE A 39 -26.95 -31.34 30.42
C PHE A 39 -27.17 -32.83 30.49
N GLU A 40 -28.08 -33.33 31.36
CA GLU A 40 -28.45 -34.73 31.47
C GLU A 40 -28.98 -35.30 30.14
N ARG A 41 -29.74 -34.49 29.40
CA ARG A 41 -30.26 -34.87 28.09
C ARG A 41 -29.18 -35.01 27.06
N PHE A 42 -28.22 -34.10 27.10
CA PHE A 42 -27.06 -34.11 26.24
C PHE A 42 -26.16 -35.32 26.47
N VAL A 43 -25.89 -35.63 27.74
CA VAL A 43 -25.13 -36.81 28.19
C VAL A 43 -25.77 -38.10 27.74
N ALA A 44 -27.11 -38.21 27.87
CA ALA A 44 -27.87 -39.40 27.48
C ALA A 44 -27.88 -39.63 25.97
N GLU A 45 -27.81 -38.57 25.18
CA GLU A 45 -27.90 -38.66 23.72
C GLU A 45 -26.59 -38.92 22.99
N ARG A 46 -25.41 -38.58 23.58
CA ARG A 46 -24.18 -38.53 22.81
C ARG A 46 -22.88 -39.00 23.49
N GLY A 47 -22.90 -39.37 24.74
CA GLY A 47 -21.69 -39.76 25.48
C GLY A 47 -20.78 -38.58 25.82
N ILE A 48 -20.01 -38.68 26.89
CA ILE A 48 -19.11 -37.61 27.39
C ILE A 48 -17.68 -38.15 27.48
N ILE A 49 -16.77 -37.36 26.99
CA ILE A 49 -15.34 -37.55 27.31
C ILE A 49 -15.11 -36.96 28.69
N THR A 50 -14.90 -37.81 29.65
CA THR A 50 -14.55 -37.45 31.06
C THR A 50 -13.04 -37.55 31.31
N ASP A 51 -12.24 -37.79 30.29
CA ASP A 51 -10.81 -38.00 30.39
C ASP A 51 -10.07 -36.70 30.65
N ASP A 52 -9.74 -36.48 31.92
CA ASP A 52 -8.99 -35.30 32.35
C ASP A 52 -7.58 -35.27 31.71
N GLU A 53 -6.95 -36.43 31.48
CA GLU A 53 -5.65 -36.53 30.80
C GLU A 53 -5.74 -36.04 29.34
N TYR A 54 -6.85 -36.32 28.67
CA TYR A 54 -7.10 -35.80 27.34
C TYR A 54 -7.18 -34.24 27.34
N TRP A 55 -7.95 -33.65 28.27
CA TRP A 55 -8.09 -32.20 28.34
C TRP A 55 -6.81 -31.50 28.77
N ASP A 56 -6.04 -32.09 29.67
CA ASP A 56 -4.71 -31.57 30.06
C ASP A 56 -3.76 -31.54 28.85
N ARG A 57 -3.79 -32.58 28.03
CA ARG A 57 -3.02 -32.67 26.78
C ARG A 57 -3.47 -31.63 25.76
N GLN A 58 -4.79 -31.45 25.58
CA GLN A 58 -5.32 -30.42 24.71
C GLN A 58 -4.97 -29.00 25.18
N TYR A 59 -5.05 -28.76 26.49
CA TYR A 59 -4.64 -27.50 27.08
C TYR A 59 -3.14 -27.25 26.85
N TYR A 60 -2.31 -28.26 27.03
CA TYR A 60 -0.88 -28.19 26.75
C TYR A 60 -0.60 -27.78 25.30
N TYR A 61 -1.28 -28.38 24.32
CA TYR A 61 -1.12 -28.02 22.91
C TYR A 61 -1.66 -26.63 22.57
N CYS A 62 -2.73 -26.21 23.21
CA CYS A 62 -3.23 -24.84 23.05
C CYS A 62 -2.26 -23.79 23.60
N ILE A 63 -1.42 -24.11 24.58
CA ILE A 63 -0.41 -23.19 25.11
C ILE A 63 0.90 -23.27 24.34
N ASN A 64 1.41 -24.48 24.12
CA ASN A 64 2.76 -24.73 23.63
C ASN A 64 2.83 -24.98 22.11
N GLY A 65 1.70 -25.16 21.46
CA GLY A 65 1.64 -25.56 20.07
C GLY A 65 1.83 -27.05 19.84
N TYR A 66 1.88 -27.43 18.56
CA TYR A 66 1.99 -28.82 18.13
C TYR A 66 2.99 -28.94 16.99
N THR A 67 3.86 -29.95 17.04
CA THR A 67 4.85 -30.19 15.98
C THR A 67 4.44 -31.40 15.14
N VAL A 68 4.38 -31.20 13.84
CA VAL A 68 4.12 -32.26 12.85
C VAL A 68 5.42 -32.60 12.17
N GLU A 69 5.87 -33.83 12.41
CA GLU A 69 7.10 -34.36 11.81
C GLU A 69 6.87 -34.76 10.34
N ASN A 70 7.90 -34.64 9.52
CA ASN A 70 7.87 -34.96 8.09
C ASN A 70 6.71 -34.30 7.32
N ALA A 71 6.34 -33.10 7.72
CA ALA A 71 5.24 -32.34 7.11
C ALA A 71 5.65 -31.63 5.81
N VAL A 72 6.95 -31.51 5.56
CA VAL A 72 7.51 -30.80 4.41
C VAL A 72 8.05 -31.79 3.40
N ILE A 73 7.61 -31.66 2.16
CA ILE A 73 8.04 -32.50 1.05
C ILE A 73 8.67 -31.59 -0.01
N ASP A 74 9.88 -31.93 -0.46
CA ASP A 74 10.53 -31.25 -1.59
C ASP A 74 9.95 -31.75 -2.92
N GLY A 75 9.45 -30.85 -3.72
CA GLY A 75 8.99 -31.11 -5.09
C GLY A 75 7.46 -31.18 -5.21
N GLY A 76 6.92 -30.26 -5.93
CA GLY A 76 5.49 -30.10 -6.24
C GLY A 76 5.14 -28.63 -6.39
N ASP A 77 3.91 -28.33 -6.82
CA ASP A 77 3.38 -26.98 -6.86
C ASP A 77 3.28 -26.43 -5.46
N THR A 78 3.96 -25.34 -5.21
CA THR A 78 4.31 -24.92 -3.87
C THR A 78 3.36 -23.96 -3.21
N PHE A 79 3.20 -24.25 -1.99
CA PHE A 79 2.64 -23.50 -0.88
C PHE A 79 3.42 -22.19 -0.59
N ILE A 80 4.74 -22.22 -0.63
CA ILE A 80 5.61 -21.05 -0.53
C ILE A 80 6.39 -20.97 -1.84
N ASP A 81 6.37 -19.80 -2.46
CA ASP A 81 7.11 -19.55 -3.70
C ASP A 81 8.58 -19.92 -3.49
N GLY A 82 9.15 -20.75 -4.37
CA GLY A 82 10.49 -21.32 -4.16
C GLY A 82 11.61 -20.28 -4.08
N GLU A 83 11.35 -19.05 -4.56
CA GLU A 83 12.24 -17.90 -4.39
C GLU A 83 12.31 -17.43 -2.94
N ASP A 84 11.31 -17.76 -2.10
CA ASP A 84 11.18 -17.34 -0.71
C ASP A 84 11.75 -18.32 0.31
N VAL A 85 12.30 -19.45 -0.13
CA VAL A 85 12.84 -20.49 0.77
C VAL A 85 14.31 -20.73 0.50
N ILE A 86 15.13 -20.54 1.51
CA ILE A 86 16.57 -20.81 1.46
C ILE A 86 16.85 -22.19 2.09
N LYS A 87 17.40 -23.11 1.31
CA LYS A 87 17.92 -24.37 1.82
C LYS A 87 19.28 -24.12 2.45
N ILE A 88 19.37 -24.20 3.78
CA ILE A 88 20.61 -24.00 4.53
C ILE A 88 21.46 -25.29 4.47
N ASP A 89 20.82 -26.44 4.71
CA ASP A 89 21.43 -27.77 4.62
C ASP A 89 20.36 -28.82 4.26
N GLU A 90 20.70 -30.12 4.34
CA GLU A 90 19.79 -31.21 3.98
C GLU A 90 18.52 -31.24 4.86
N ASN A 91 18.64 -30.81 6.11
CA ASN A 91 17.59 -30.88 7.12
C ASN A 91 17.01 -29.55 7.50
N THR A 92 17.59 -28.42 7.04
CA THR A 92 17.22 -27.07 7.46
C THR A 92 16.82 -26.21 6.29
N ARG A 93 15.63 -25.62 6.37
CA ARG A 93 15.13 -24.60 5.47
C ARG A 93 14.86 -23.31 6.23
N TYR A 94 15.02 -22.18 5.58
CA TYR A 94 14.77 -20.86 6.15
C TYR A 94 13.83 -20.06 5.24
N ILE A 95 12.83 -19.46 5.84
CA ILE A 95 11.87 -18.58 5.19
C ILE A 95 12.16 -17.15 5.66
N PRO A 96 12.92 -16.35 4.89
CA PRO A 96 13.42 -15.04 5.35
C PRO A 96 12.33 -14.07 5.77
N TYR A 97 11.26 -13.97 5.01
CA TYR A 97 10.19 -13.01 5.27
C TYR A 97 9.35 -13.34 6.51
N LEU A 98 9.34 -14.59 6.96
CA LEU A 98 8.72 -15.01 8.21
C LEU A 98 9.73 -15.15 9.36
N ASP A 99 11.03 -14.99 9.07
CA ASP A 99 12.11 -15.27 10.01
C ASP A 99 11.93 -16.65 10.68
N LEU A 100 11.62 -17.65 9.85
CA LEU A 100 11.25 -18.99 10.28
C LEU A 100 12.24 -20.02 9.76
N LYS A 101 12.80 -20.83 10.68
CA LYS A 101 13.58 -22.00 10.34
C LYS A 101 12.73 -23.26 10.52
N ILE A 102 12.79 -24.14 9.54
CA ILE A 102 12.15 -25.45 9.55
C ILE A 102 13.26 -26.49 9.62
N TYR A 103 13.21 -27.33 10.65
CA TYR A 103 14.19 -28.37 10.91
C TYR A 103 13.59 -29.76 10.69
N ASN A 104 14.37 -30.68 10.08
CA ASN A 104 13.97 -32.07 9.86
C ASN A 104 12.60 -32.23 9.18
N ASN A 105 12.26 -31.31 8.28
CA ASN A 105 10.95 -31.26 7.62
C ASN A 105 9.75 -31.21 8.59
N ALA A 106 9.95 -30.78 9.84
CA ALA A 106 8.91 -30.66 10.84
C ALA A 106 8.38 -29.22 10.90
N ILE A 107 7.07 -29.07 10.95
CA ILE A 107 6.41 -27.78 11.12
C ILE A 107 5.81 -27.71 12.52
N HIS A 108 6.15 -26.66 13.24
CA HIS A 108 5.52 -26.32 14.51
C HIS A 108 4.40 -25.32 14.25
N ILE A 109 3.17 -25.67 14.64
CA ILE A 109 2.04 -24.75 14.67
C ILE A 109 1.88 -24.19 16.08
N SER A 110 1.66 -22.87 16.18
CA SER A 110 1.51 -22.21 17.49
C SER A 110 0.26 -22.69 18.22
N GLY A 111 0.23 -22.51 19.56
CA GLY A 111 -0.93 -22.87 20.35
C GLY A 111 -2.22 -22.19 19.92
N ARG A 112 -2.12 -20.94 19.43
CA ARG A 112 -3.25 -20.19 18.86
C ARG A 112 -3.78 -20.85 17.59
N MET A 113 -2.89 -21.25 16.69
CA MET A 113 -3.27 -21.97 15.48
C MET A 113 -3.83 -23.34 15.77
N TYR A 114 -3.24 -24.06 16.73
CA TYR A 114 -3.74 -25.34 17.20
C TYR A 114 -5.19 -25.21 17.72
N PHE A 115 -5.46 -24.21 18.57
CA PHE A 115 -6.80 -23.90 19.06
C PHE A 115 -7.78 -23.57 17.94
N TYR A 116 -7.35 -22.74 16.97
CA TYR A 116 -8.17 -22.38 15.80
C TYR A 116 -8.60 -23.62 15.01
N LEU A 117 -7.66 -24.49 14.67
CA LEU A 117 -7.94 -25.65 13.82
C LEU A 117 -8.83 -26.69 14.52
N ASN A 118 -8.69 -26.87 15.82
CA ASN A 118 -9.29 -27.98 16.54
C ASN A 118 -10.55 -27.60 17.32
N PHE A 119 -10.63 -26.41 17.86
CA PHE A 119 -11.73 -26.02 18.76
C PHE A 119 -12.60 -24.90 18.22
N TRP A 120 -12.06 -24.04 17.34
CA TRP A 120 -12.84 -22.98 16.76
C TRP A 120 -13.76 -23.49 15.65
N LYS A 121 -14.99 -22.97 15.58
CA LYS A 121 -15.97 -23.35 14.56
C LYS A 121 -16.34 -22.15 13.71
N ILE A 122 -16.25 -22.30 12.39
CA ILE A 122 -16.56 -21.26 11.40
C ILE A 122 -17.72 -21.68 10.50
N LYS A 123 -18.36 -20.69 9.85
CA LYS A 123 -19.30 -20.97 8.76
C LYS A 123 -18.51 -21.13 7.45
N ARG A 124 -18.39 -22.33 6.96
CA ARG A 124 -17.70 -22.66 5.70
C ARG A 124 -18.65 -23.28 4.67
N LYS A 125 -18.30 -23.13 3.40
CA LYS A 125 -18.96 -23.83 2.31
C LYS A 125 -18.39 -25.25 2.24
N GLU A 126 -19.21 -26.25 2.27
CA GLU A 126 -18.83 -27.63 2.00
C GLU A 126 -18.75 -27.86 0.49
N GLU A 127 -17.86 -28.76 0.08
CA GLU A 127 -17.73 -29.16 -1.31
C GLU A 127 -19.02 -29.70 -1.86
N GLY A 128 -19.45 -29.30 -3.06
CA GLY A 128 -20.72 -29.69 -3.66
C GLY A 128 -21.98 -29.02 -3.06
N SER A 129 -21.86 -28.26 -1.95
CA SER A 129 -22.99 -27.59 -1.30
C SER A 129 -23.10 -26.11 -1.69
N LYS A 130 -24.33 -25.61 -1.88
CA LYS A 130 -24.62 -24.18 -2.02
C LYS A 130 -24.75 -23.48 -0.65
N LEU A 131 -24.92 -24.22 0.42
CA LEU A 131 -25.15 -23.69 1.77
C LEU A 131 -23.86 -23.74 2.58
N LYS A 132 -23.66 -22.71 3.42
CA LYS A 132 -22.58 -22.69 4.41
C LYS A 132 -23.05 -23.44 5.66
N LYS A 133 -22.22 -24.36 6.15
CA LYS A 133 -22.41 -25.06 7.41
C LYS A 133 -21.37 -24.65 8.44
N VAL A 134 -21.67 -24.86 9.71
CA VAL A 134 -20.71 -24.69 10.80
C VAL A 134 -19.83 -25.95 10.88
N GLY A 135 -18.54 -25.74 10.88
CA GLY A 135 -17.52 -26.80 10.96
C GLY A 135 -16.16 -26.30 11.37
N ALA A 136 -15.21 -27.19 11.57
CA ALA A 136 -13.83 -26.82 11.85
C ALA A 136 -13.22 -26.06 10.66
N PRO A 137 -12.31 -25.10 10.87
CA PRO A 137 -11.51 -24.51 9.81
C PRO A 137 -10.72 -25.58 9.07
N ARG A 138 -10.44 -25.35 7.79
CA ARG A 138 -9.47 -26.17 7.06
C ARG A 138 -8.08 -25.57 7.24
N PHE A 139 -7.08 -26.41 7.36
CA PHE A 139 -5.71 -25.98 7.21
C PHE A 139 -5.49 -25.58 5.74
N THR A 140 -4.96 -24.41 5.51
CA THR A 140 -4.62 -23.91 4.18
C THR A 140 -3.27 -23.17 4.23
N ASP A 141 -2.63 -23.03 3.07
CA ASP A 141 -1.41 -22.25 2.92
C ASP A 141 -1.60 -20.81 3.45
N LEU A 142 -2.72 -20.18 3.13
CA LEU A 142 -3.03 -18.84 3.60
C LEU A 142 -3.20 -18.78 5.13
N SER A 143 -3.96 -19.72 5.71
CA SER A 143 -4.16 -19.70 7.17
C SER A 143 -2.85 -19.94 7.92
N TRP A 144 -1.99 -20.83 7.44
CA TRP A 144 -0.69 -21.06 8.03
C TRP A 144 0.18 -19.78 7.99
N GLU A 145 0.32 -19.15 6.81
CA GLU A 145 1.07 -17.90 6.67
C GLU A 145 0.54 -16.79 7.60
N ASN A 146 -0.78 -16.67 7.71
CA ASN A 146 -1.41 -15.69 8.60
C ASN A 146 -1.06 -15.92 10.07
N TRP A 147 -1.05 -17.17 10.53
CA TRP A 147 -0.69 -17.48 11.91
C TRP A 147 0.80 -17.27 12.17
N GLU A 148 1.69 -17.62 11.22
CA GLU A 148 3.11 -17.33 11.32
C GLU A 148 3.42 -15.83 11.37
N VAL A 149 2.68 -15.02 10.60
CA VAL A 149 2.81 -13.55 10.68
C VAL A 149 2.40 -13.02 12.06
N ARG A 150 1.36 -13.59 12.69
CA ARG A 150 0.99 -13.23 14.08
C ARG A 150 2.10 -13.57 15.09
N GLU A 151 2.73 -14.72 14.93
CA GLU A 151 3.89 -15.09 15.76
C GLU A 151 5.07 -14.15 15.50
N LEU A 152 5.28 -13.74 14.24
CA LEU A 152 6.31 -12.78 13.87
C LEU A 152 6.10 -11.40 14.51
N MET A 153 4.84 -10.92 14.64
CA MET A 153 4.51 -9.69 15.39
C MET A 153 5.10 -9.71 16.79
N THR A 154 4.90 -10.81 17.49
CA THR A 154 5.42 -11.00 18.86
C THR A 154 6.94 -11.07 18.88
N ARG A 155 7.55 -11.86 17.98
CA ARG A 155 9.02 -11.98 17.91
C ARG A 155 9.72 -10.66 17.58
N ARG A 156 9.12 -9.85 16.70
CA ARG A 156 9.69 -8.58 16.22
C ARG A 156 9.21 -7.36 17.01
N GLN A 157 8.30 -7.52 17.96
CA GLN A 157 7.73 -6.41 18.73
C GLN A 157 7.12 -5.31 17.84
N ARG A 158 6.41 -5.73 16.77
CA ARG A 158 5.81 -4.82 15.77
C ARG A 158 4.32 -5.11 15.58
N ASP A 159 3.60 -4.07 15.20
CA ASP A 159 2.22 -4.19 14.73
C ASP A 159 2.20 -4.79 13.32
N ASN A 160 1.04 -5.18 12.82
CA ASN A 160 0.92 -5.68 11.47
C ASN A 160 -0.27 -5.06 10.73
N LEU A 161 -0.11 -4.82 9.44
CA LEU A 161 -1.17 -4.46 8.53
C LEU A 161 -1.35 -5.57 7.49
N TRP A 162 -2.55 -6.15 7.43
CA TRP A 162 -2.98 -6.96 6.30
C TRP A 162 -3.73 -6.13 5.28
N THR A 163 -3.07 -5.85 4.18
CA THR A 163 -3.67 -5.31 2.98
C THR A 163 -4.16 -6.48 2.15
N LYS A 164 -5.45 -6.74 2.17
CA LYS A 164 -6.00 -8.04 1.76
C LYS A 164 -7.11 -7.94 0.72
N SER A 165 -7.28 -9.01 -0.04
CA SER A 165 -8.49 -9.27 -0.81
C SER A 165 -9.67 -9.60 0.09
N ARG A 166 -10.88 -9.35 -0.39
CA ARG A 166 -12.12 -9.78 0.31
C ARG A 166 -12.24 -11.31 0.42
N GLN A 167 -12.98 -11.76 1.42
CA GLN A 167 -13.38 -13.17 1.64
C GLN A 167 -12.20 -14.13 1.92
N LYS A 168 -11.19 -13.68 2.63
CA LYS A 168 -10.02 -14.48 3.02
C LYS A 168 -10.10 -15.10 4.42
N GLY A 169 -11.21 -14.90 5.14
CA GLY A 169 -11.40 -15.49 6.47
C GLY A 169 -10.75 -14.72 7.63
N PHE A 170 -10.06 -13.60 7.38
CA PHE A 170 -9.33 -12.85 8.41
C PHE A 170 -10.17 -12.48 9.63
N SER A 171 -11.40 -11.99 9.45
CA SER A 171 -12.25 -11.61 10.60
C SER A 171 -12.63 -12.81 11.47
N GLU A 172 -12.72 -14.02 10.91
CA GLU A 172 -12.92 -15.27 11.67
C GLU A 172 -11.65 -15.67 12.43
N GLU A 173 -10.48 -15.56 11.80
CA GLU A 173 -9.20 -15.84 12.44
C GLU A 173 -8.90 -14.83 13.57
N GLU A 174 -9.16 -13.52 13.34
CA GLU A 174 -8.98 -12.50 14.37
C GLU A 174 -9.98 -12.65 15.52
N ALA A 175 -11.22 -13.01 15.23
CA ALA A 175 -12.19 -13.33 16.27
C ALA A 175 -11.71 -14.49 17.16
N CYS A 176 -11.11 -15.52 16.55
CA CYS A 176 -10.49 -16.62 17.29
C CYS A 176 -9.27 -16.15 18.09
N ASN A 177 -8.41 -15.31 17.50
CA ASN A 177 -7.20 -14.79 18.12
C ASN A 177 -7.50 -13.94 19.39
N LEU A 178 -8.55 -13.11 19.32
CA LEU A 178 -9.06 -12.36 20.48
C LEU A 178 -9.71 -13.28 21.52
N ALA A 179 -10.50 -14.26 21.07
CA ALA A 179 -11.12 -15.24 21.96
C ALA A 179 -10.07 -16.13 22.66
N TYR A 180 -8.98 -16.45 22.00
CA TYR A 180 -7.87 -17.20 22.60
C TYR A 180 -7.30 -16.44 23.81
N ASP A 181 -6.97 -15.14 23.66
CA ASP A 181 -6.45 -14.34 24.78
C ASP A 181 -7.49 -14.25 25.91
N PHE A 182 -8.75 -14.04 25.57
CA PHE A 182 -9.85 -14.01 26.53
C PHE A 182 -9.98 -15.30 27.36
N LEU A 183 -9.67 -16.45 26.76
CA LEU A 183 -9.81 -17.76 27.40
C LEU A 183 -8.56 -18.19 28.19
N PHE A 184 -7.37 -17.90 27.65
CA PHE A 184 -6.11 -18.48 28.14
C PHE A 184 -5.21 -17.48 28.86
N ILE A 185 -5.42 -16.17 28.68
CA ILE A 185 -4.58 -15.14 29.31
C ILE A 185 -5.42 -14.37 30.33
N PRO A 186 -5.15 -14.53 31.64
CA PRO A 186 -5.88 -13.78 32.66
C PRO A 186 -5.75 -12.25 32.45
N GLU A 187 -6.83 -11.54 32.74
CA GLU A 187 -6.91 -10.08 32.67
C GLU A 187 -6.56 -9.47 31.31
N SER A 188 -6.65 -10.29 30.27
CA SER A 188 -6.44 -9.78 28.90
C SER A 188 -7.55 -8.81 28.49
N GLN A 189 -7.17 -7.73 27.81
CA GLN A 189 -8.12 -6.77 27.29
C GLN A 189 -7.99 -6.71 25.74
N GLY A 190 -9.00 -7.28 25.07
CA GLY A 190 -9.12 -7.27 23.62
C GLY A 190 -10.05 -6.14 23.12
N VAL A 191 -9.70 -5.50 22.02
CA VAL A 191 -10.55 -4.47 21.41
C VAL A 191 -10.70 -4.71 19.93
N ILE A 192 -11.93 -4.57 19.43
CA ILE A 192 -12.25 -4.50 18.01
C ILE A 192 -12.73 -3.09 17.73
N VAL A 193 -12.06 -2.38 16.84
CA VAL A 193 -12.42 -1.01 16.46
C VAL A 193 -12.57 -0.88 14.95
N ALA A 194 -13.59 -0.14 14.52
CA ALA A 194 -13.83 0.19 13.11
C ALA A 194 -14.29 1.64 12.94
N GLY A 195 -14.17 2.18 11.75
CA GLY A 195 -14.73 3.49 11.41
C GLY A 195 -16.26 3.50 11.44
N GLU A 196 -16.88 2.37 11.07
CA GLU A 196 -18.33 2.18 11.08
C GLU A 196 -18.73 0.96 11.92
N GLU A 197 -19.80 1.11 12.71
CA GLU A 197 -20.30 0.12 13.65
C GLU A 197 -20.60 -1.26 13.04
N LYS A 198 -21.07 -1.31 11.80
CA LYS A 198 -21.41 -2.58 11.14
C LYS A 198 -20.21 -3.55 11.01
N TYR A 199 -18.98 -3.03 10.95
CA TYR A 199 -17.78 -3.85 10.79
C TYR A 199 -17.31 -4.44 12.12
N ASN A 200 -17.15 -3.60 13.16
CA ASN A 200 -16.72 -4.07 14.48
C ASN A 200 -17.74 -5.02 15.10
N LEU A 201 -19.06 -4.72 15.02
CA LEU A 201 -20.10 -5.60 15.52
C LEU A 201 -20.17 -6.95 14.78
N ASN A 202 -19.87 -6.96 13.47
CA ASN A 202 -19.85 -8.22 12.73
C ASN A 202 -18.77 -9.16 13.23
N THR A 203 -17.54 -8.68 13.40
CA THR A 203 -16.42 -9.45 13.93
C THR A 203 -16.64 -9.82 15.41
N PHE A 204 -17.22 -8.93 16.20
CA PHE A 204 -17.60 -9.24 17.57
C PHE A 204 -18.65 -10.36 17.67
N ARG A 205 -19.60 -10.43 16.73
CA ARG A 205 -20.53 -11.57 16.62
C ARG A 205 -19.82 -12.88 16.31
N PHE A 206 -18.71 -12.86 15.56
CA PHE A 206 -17.90 -14.05 15.35
C PHE A 206 -17.24 -14.52 16.64
N VAL A 207 -16.70 -13.61 17.47
CA VAL A 207 -16.18 -13.94 18.80
C VAL A 207 -17.25 -14.63 19.64
N LYS A 208 -18.43 -14.01 19.77
CA LYS A 208 -19.55 -14.55 20.58
C LYS A 208 -20.03 -15.91 20.07
N ARG A 209 -20.12 -16.07 18.75
CA ARG A 209 -20.49 -17.36 18.13
C ARG A 209 -19.46 -18.43 18.42
N GLY A 210 -18.15 -18.13 18.28
CA GLY A 210 -17.08 -19.07 18.57
C GLY A 210 -17.07 -19.49 20.03
N LEU A 211 -17.17 -18.54 20.96
CA LEU A 211 -17.31 -18.84 22.39
C LEU A 211 -18.53 -19.72 22.70
N LYS A 212 -19.64 -19.48 22.04
CA LYS A 212 -20.84 -20.33 22.20
C LYS A 212 -20.60 -21.77 21.76
N HIS A 213 -19.77 -22.02 20.74
CA HIS A 213 -19.43 -23.37 20.30
C HIS A 213 -18.52 -24.11 21.28
N LEU A 214 -17.88 -23.40 22.22
CA LEU A 214 -17.04 -23.98 23.26
C LEU A 214 -17.80 -24.39 24.51
N LEU A 215 -19.11 -24.14 24.59
CA LEU A 215 -19.94 -24.47 25.77
C LEU A 215 -19.77 -25.89 26.29
N ASN A 216 -19.52 -26.84 25.40
CA ASN A 216 -19.35 -28.25 25.74
C ASN A 216 -17.88 -28.66 25.85
N THR A 217 -16.98 -27.72 26.06
CA THR A 217 -15.52 -27.96 26.23
C THR A 217 -15.03 -27.45 27.57
N GLN A 218 -13.89 -27.95 28.03
CA GLN A 218 -13.20 -27.44 29.21
C GLN A 218 -12.65 -26.02 29.04
N PHE A 219 -12.62 -25.49 27.82
CA PHE A 219 -12.13 -24.15 27.52
C PHE A 219 -13.17 -23.06 27.74
N TYR A 220 -14.46 -23.40 27.81
CA TYR A 220 -15.51 -22.42 28.02
C TYR A 220 -15.37 -21.70 29.36
N LYS A 221 -15.50 -20.37 29.35
CA LYS A 221 -15.53 -19.55 30.55
C LYS A 221 -16.88 -18.86 30.68
N ILE A 222 -17.44 -18.87 31.89
CA ILE A 222 -18.70 -18.19 32.19
C ILE A 222 -18.50 -16.68 32.04
N LEU A 223 -19.43 -16.06 31.31
CA LEU A 223 -19.44 -14.61 31.12
C LEU A 223 -20.15 -13.94 32.31
N GLU A 224 -19.48 -13.00 32.95
CA GLU A 224 -20.09 -12.13 33.96
C GLU A 224 -20.95 -11.07 33.28
N ARG A 225 -20.46 -10.53 32.14
CA ARG A 225 -21.21 -9.60 31.30
C ARG A 225 -21.17 -10.05 29.83
N ASN A 226 -22.30 -9.87 29.17
CA ASN A 226 -22.49 -10.25 27.76
C ASN A 226 -23.45 -9.27 27.08
N SER A 227 -22.96 -8.04 26.78
CA SER A 227 -23.72 -7.05 26.03
C SER A 227 -23.44 -7.14 24.52
N GLU A 228 -24.05 -6.29 23.71
CA GLU A 228 -23.89 -6.28 22.26
C GLU A 228 -22.45 -5.95 21.84
N ASP A 229 -21.77 -5.11 22.61
CA ASP A 229 -20.45 -4.52 22.33
C ASP A 229 -19.38 -4.84 23.38
N TYR A 230 -19.69 -5.69 24.38
CA TYR A 230 -18.78 -5.98 25.49
C TYR A 230 -19.03 -7.35 26.10
N ILE A 231 -17.96 -8.08 26.39
CA ILE A 231 -17.98 -9.29 27.19
C ILE A 231 -16.88 -9.25 28.27
N LEU A 232 -17.21 -9.83 29.44
CA LEU A 232 -16.29 -9.98 30.58
C LEU A 232 -16.34 -11.42 31.07
N SER A 233 -15.17 -12.03 31.25
CA SER A 233 -15.03 -13.36 31.84
C SER A 233 -15.12 -13.29 33.36
N LYS A 234 -15.97 -14.08 33.97
CA LYS A 234 -16.12 -14.14 35.43
C LYS A 234 -14.87 -14.59 36.17
N TYR A 235 -14.10 -15.49 35.56
CA TYR A 235 -12.99 -16.16 36.27
C TYR A 235 -11.61 -15.64 35.88
N THR A 236 -11.43 -15.21 34.65
CA THR A 236 -10.15 -14.69 34.18
C THR A 236 -10.02 -13.19 34.32
N GLY A 237 -11.14 -12.47 34.53
CA GLY A 237 -11.16 -11.00 34.47
C GLY A 237 -10.94 -10.44 33.06
N SER A 238 -10.80 -11.33 32.05
CA SER A 238 -10.52 -10.91 30.68
C SER A 238 -11.73 -10.26 30.03
N GLU A 239 -11.48 -9.31 29.13
CA GLU A 239 -12.51 -8.47 28.50
C GLU A 239 -12.33 -8.40 26.99
N ILE A 240 -13.43 -8.25 26.25
CA ILE A 240 -13.39 -7.88 24.84
C ILE A 240 -14.40 -6.75 24.60
N TYR A 241 -13.93 -5.67 24.00
CA TYR A 241 -14.73 -4.50 23.61
C TYR A 241 -14.91 -4.44 22.09
N SER A 242 -16.07 -3.93 21.69
CA SER A 242 -16.34 -3.50 20.31
C SER A 242 -16.57 -1.99 20.33
N ARG A 243 -15.80 -1.24 19.55
CA ARG A 243 -15.84 0.24 19.53
C ARG A 243 -15.93 0.76 18.11
N THR A 244 -16.55 1.93 17.97
CA THR A 244 -16.68 2.61 16.66
C THR A 244 -16.03 3.98 16.75
N ALA A 245 -15.02 4.23 15.92
CA ALA A 245 -14.28 5.49 15.94
C ALA A 245 -15.10 6.66 15.39
N LYS A 246 -15.87 6.46 14.32
CA LYS A 246 -16.60 7.52 13.59
C LYS A 246 -15.68 8.70 13.22
N ASP A 247 -15.62 9.71 14.09
CA ASP A 247 -14.80 10.92 13.94
C ASP A 247 -13.92 11.18 15.17
N ASN A 248 -13.89 10.24 16.13
CA ASN A 248 -13.17 10.40 17.38
C ASN A 248 -11.92 9.51 17.41
N PRO A 249 -10.71 10.07 17.26
CA PRO A 249 -9.46 9.30 17.34
C PRO A 249 -9.17 8.80 18.78
N GLU A 250 -9.79 9.42 19.81
CA GLU A 250 -9.59 9.05 21.21
C GLU A 250 -10.60 8.00 21.71
N VAL A 251 -11.29 7.30 20.80
CA VAL A 251 -12.34 6.32 21.14
C VAL A 251 -11.86 5.18 22.04
N LEU A 252 -10.56 4.93 22.08
CA LEU A 252 -9.90 3.91 22.91
C LEU A 252 -9.21 4.48 24.15
N SER A 253 -9.32 5.78 24.42
CA SER A 253 -8.71 6.41 25.59
C SER A 253 -9.26 5.80 26.89
N GLY A 254 -8.36 5.57 27.84
CA GLY A 254 -8.69 4.92 29.13
C GLY A 254 -8.72 3.39 29.09
N LEU A 255 -8.43 2.76 27.94
CA LEU A 255 -8.17 1.33 27.83
C LEU A 255 -6.65 1.08 27.79
N SER A 256 -6.23 -0.09 28.31
CA SER A 256 -4.84 -0.57 28.21
C SER A 256 -4.84 -1.95 27.53
N PRO A 257 -5.22 -2.03 26.25
CA PRO A 257 -5.46 -3.30 25.61
C PRO A 257 -4.17 -4.09 25.34
N SER A 258 -4.23 -5.39 25.57
CA SER A 258 -3.19 -6.33 25.14
C SER A 258 -3.26 -6.66 23.65
N LYS A 259 -4.44 -6.52 23.04
CA LYS A 259 -4.65 -6.76 21.61
C LYS A 259 -5.74 -5.89 21.03
N VAL A 260 -5.45 -5.25 19.92
CA VAL A 260 -6.42 -4.40 19.19
C VAL A 260 -6.51 -4.82 17.75
N LEU A 261 -7.73 -4.99 17.26
CA LEU A 261 -8.05 -5.21 15.86
C LEU A 261 -8.67 -3.94 15.27
N PHE A 262 -8.01 -3.35 14.29
CA PHE A 262 -8.57 -2.30 13.41
C PHE A 262 -9.19 -2.97 12.19
N GLU A 263 -10.52 -2.94 12.11
CA GLU A 263 -11.27 -3.54 11.01
C GLU A 263 -11.52 -2.58 9.87
N GLU A 264 -11.22 -3.03 8.64
CA GLU A 264 -11.48 -2.35 7.38
C GLU A 264 -10.99 -0.89 7.35
N ILE A 265 -9.69 -0.69 7.66
CA ILE A 265 -9.11 0.66 7.73
C ILE A 265 -9.20 1.44 6.41
N GLY A 266 -9.30 0.76 5.26
CA GLY A 266 -9.47 1.38 3.95
C GLY A 266 -10.79 2.15 3.76
N ILE A 267 -11.71 2.14 4.75
CA ILE A 267 -12.97 2.90 4.71
C ILE A 267 -13.11 3.93 5.83
N TRP A 268 -12.07 4.09 6.66
CA TRP A 268 -12.07 5.11 7.70
C TRP A 268 -11.86 6.49 7.09
N LYS A 269 -12.24 7.55 7.80
CA LYS A 269 -11.96 8.91 7.35
C LYS A 269 -10.44 9.17 7.32
N LYS A 270 -10.02 9.98 6.38
CA LYS A 270 -8.62 10.40 6.22
C LYS A 270 -8.04 10.97 7.52
N GLY A 271 -6.84 10.52 7.87
CA GLY A 271 -6.10 10.88 9.08
C GLY A 271 -6.58 10.16 10.35
N LEU A 272 -7.80 9.60 10.36
CA LEU A 272 -8.38 9.03 11.58
C LEU A 272 -7.67 7.76 12.04
N VAL A 273 -7.18 6.92 11.12
CA VAL A 273 -6.43 5.70 11.47
C VAL A 273 -5.10 6.06 12.13
N LEU A 274 -4.35 6.97 11.53
CA LEU A 274 -3.04 7.41 12.04
C LEU A 274 -3.17 8.12 13.39
N ASP A 275 -4.17 8.98 13.53
CA ASP A 275 -4.46 9.68 14.79
C ASP A 275 -4.84 8.67 15.89
N THR A 276 -5.76 7.73 15.61
CA THR A 276 -6.18 6.70 16.57
C THR A 276 -5.00 5.80 16.98
N LEU A 277 -4.12 5.44 16.05
CA LEU A 277 -2.89 4.69 16.36
C LEU A 277 -1.98 5.46 17.32
N SER A 278 -1.81 6.77 17.09
CA SER A 278 -0.94 7.61 17.92
C SER A 278 -1.43 7.68 19.36
N TYR A 279 -2.73 7.89 19.58
CA TYR A 279 -3.32 7.88 20.92
C TYR A 279 -3.23 6.50 21.59
N LEU A 280 -3.53 5.45 20.85
CA LEU A 280 -3.59 4.09 21.39
C LEU A 280 -2.22 3.58 21.81
N ARG A 281 -1.16 3.78 21.02
CA ARG A 281 0.18 3.27 21.30
C ARG A 281 0.73 3.73 22.63
N ALA A 282 0.44 4.98 23.01
CA ALA A 282 0.84 5.51 24.31
C ALA A 282 0.26 4.70 25.50
N SER A 283 -0.93 4.09 25.33
CA SER A 283 -1.55 3.23 26.38
C SER A 283 -1.13 1.76 26.32
N MET A 284 -0.35 1.38 25.31
CA MET A 284 0.16 0.01 25.08
C MET A 284 1.67 -0.12 25.35
N GLU A 285 2.23 0.82 26.07
CA GLU A 285 3.63 0.80 26.54
C GLU A 285 3.67 0.95 28.05
N ALA A 286 4.50 0.14 28.70
CA ALA A 286 4.79 0.24 30.12
C ALA A 286 6.30 0.08 30.33
N GLU A 287 6.89 1.01 31.09
CA GLU A 287 8.34 1.00 31.39
C GLU A 287 9.25 0.97 30.14
N GLY A 288 8.75 1.50 29.00
CA GLY A 288 9.48 1.50 27.73
C GLY A 288 9.37 0.19 26.92
N GLU A 289 8.57 -0.76 27.40
CA GLU A 289 8.30 -2.01 26.70
C GLU A 289 6.87 -2.03 26.14
N LYS A 290 6.71 -2.64 24.99
CA LYS A 290 5.43 -2.82 24.35
C LYS A 290 4.61 -3.90 25.05
N THR A 291 3.43 -3.54 25.57
CA THR A 291 2.55 -4.43 26.34
C THR A 291 1.42 -5.04 25.51
N GLY A 292 1.24 -4.60 24.27
CA GLY A 292 0.18 -5.10 23.43
C GLY A 292 0.50 -4.97 21.94
N TYR A 293 -0.36 -5.55 21.08
CA TYR A 293 -0.16 -5.61 19.63
C TYR A 293 -1.41 -5.13 18.89
N ILE A 294 -1.17 -4.40 17.81
CA ILE A 294 -2.22 -3.88 16.93
C ILE A 294 -2.18 -4.67 15.63
N GLN A 295 -3.32 -5.24 15.28
CA GLN A 295 -3.57 -5.84 14.00
C GLN A 295 -4.47 -4.93 13.19
N LEU A 296 -3.99 -4.42 12.06
CA LEU A 296 -4.79 -3.64 11.11
C LEU A 296 -5.20 -4.52 9.95
N THR A 297 -6.44 -4.34 9.47
CA THR A 297 -6.93 -5.01 8.27
C THR A 297 -7.59 -4.02 7.34
N GLY A 298 -7.27 -4.10 6.04
CA GLY A 298 -7.87 -3.24 5.02
C GLY A 298 -8.08 -3.96 3.70
N THR A 299 -9.17 -3.64 3.02
CA THR A 299 -9.43 -4.05 1.65
C THR A 299 -9.53 -2.82 0.77
N GLY A 300 -9.20 -2.92 -0.52
CA GLY A 300 -9.49 -1.87 -1.49
C GLY A 300 -11.00 -1.64 -1.58
N GLY A 301 -11.42 -0.39 -1.70
CA GLY A 301 -12.84 -0.01 -1.70
C GLY A 301 -13.16 1.21 -2.53
N GLU A 302 -14.46 1.54 -2.60
CA GLU A 302 -14.99 2.67 -3.37
C GLU A 302 -14.88 4.03 -2.65
N ILE A 303 -14.40 4.08 -1.41
CA ILE A 303 -14.51 5.29 -0.59
C ILE A 303 -13.26 6.14 -0.76
N GLU A 304 -13.49 7.33 -1.28
CA GLU A 304 -12.50 8.30 -1.76
C GLU A 304 -11.61 8.90 -0.66
N ASP A 305 -11.98 8.80 0.61
CA ASP A 305 -11.40 9.64 1.67
C ASP A 305 -10.45 8.93 2.66
N SER A 306 -10.30 7.60 2.61
CA SER A 306 -9.65 6.85 3.68
C SER A 306 -8.51 5.94 3.26
N ILE A 307 -8.36 5.70 1.97
CA ILE A 307 -7.35 4.79 1.44
C ILE A 307 -5.92 5.33 1.63
N GLU A 308 -5.77 6.65 1.81
CA GLU A 308 -4.46 7.29 1.96
C GLU A 308 -3.72 6.87 3.24
N ASP A 309 -4.43 6.77 4.39
CA ASP A 309 -3.82 6.30 5.64
C ASP A 309 -3.34 4.85 5.47
N MET A 310 -4.15 4.01 4.82
CA MET A 310 -3.77 2.62 4.54
C MET A 310 -2.61 2.53 3.55
N GLU A 311 -2.55 3.41 2.55
CA GLU A 311 -1.45 3.49 1.59
C GLU A 311 -0.15 3.91 2.27
N GLU A 312 -0.18 4.93 3.15
CA GLU A 312 0.99 5.35 3.92
C GLU A 312 1.51 4.23 4.84
N LEU A 313 0.61 3.55 5.55
CA LEU A 313 0.98 2.42 6.41
C LEU A 313 1.52 1.24 5.62
N PHE A 314 1.06 1.07 4.38
CA PHE A 314 1.53 0.00 3.48
C PHE A 314 2.90 0.31 2.88
N ASP A 315 3.12 1.53 2.39
CA ASP A 315 4.35 1.93 1.69
C ASP A 315 5.49 2.26 2.66
N GLU A 316 5.19 2.74 3.88
CA GLU A 316 6.18 3.14 4.88
C GLU A 316 5.98 2.36 6.23
N PRO A 317 5.95 1.02 6.22
CA PRO A 317 5.57 0.24 7.41
C PRO A 317 6.55 0.40 8.57
N GLU A 318 7.86 0.44 8.31
CA GLU A 318 8.89 0.54 9.35
C GLU A 318 8.81 1.86 10.11
N LYS A 319 8.56 2.97 9.40
CA LYS A 319 8.35 4.29 9.97
C LYS A 319 7.11 4.33 10.88
N ASN A 320 6.10 3.56 10.51
CA ASN A 320 4.85 3.46 11.24
C ASN A 320 4.81 2.31 12.27
N GLY A 321 5.96 1.72 12.64
CA GLY A 321 6.03 0.67 13.65
C GLY A 321 5.35 -0.65 13.26
N ILE A 322 5.14 -0.88 11.96
CA ILE A 322 4.49 -2.04 11.38
C ILE A 322 5.55 -3.01 10.83
N LEU A 323 5.25 -4.30 10.82
CA LEU A 323 6.07 -5.31 10.17
C LEU A 323 6.25 -4.98 8.68
N SER A 324 7.48 -5.07 8.22
CA SER A 324 7.84 -4.87 6.82
C SER A 324 8.20 -6.20 6.15
N PHE A 325 7.75 -6.36 4.92
CA PHE A 325 7.96 -7.54 4.11
C PHE A 325 8.51 -7.13 2.73
N PRO A 326 9.33 -7.97 2.09
CA PRO A 326 9.67 -7.76 0.68
C PRO A 326 8.40 -7.64 -0.15
N ASN A 327 8.35 -6.73 -1.11
CA ASN A 327 7.17 -6.55 -1.97
C ASN A 327 7.10 -7.64 -3.05
N ARG A 328 6.94 -8.90 -2.62
CA ARG A 328 7.00 -10.13 -3.44
C ARG A 328 5.96 -10.18 -4.56
N TYR A 329 4.85 -9.51 -4.36
CA TYR A 329 3.70 -9.55 -5.26
C TYR A 329 3.59 -8.32 -6.16
N SER A 330 4.49 -7.36 -6.05
CA SER A 330 4.53 -6.21 -6.95
C SER A 330 4.81 -6.65 -8.39
N ARG A 331 4.21 -5.93 -9.33
CA ARG A 331 4.58 -6.04 -10.75
C ARG A 331 5.97 -5.48 -11.01
N ASP A 332 6.40 -4.50 -10.24
CA ASP A 332 7.74 -3.93 -10.29
C ASP A 332 8.69 -4.72 -9.41
N LYS A 333 9.32 -5.73 -10.00
CA LYS A 333 10.32 -6.57 -9.31
C LYS A 333 11.73 -5.96 -9.26
N THR A 334 11.91 -4.75 -9.77
CA THR A 334 13.23 -4.10 -9.81
C THR A 334 13.55 -3.29 -8.56
N ALA A 335 12.54 -2.96 -7.77
CA ALA A 335 12.69 -2.20 -6.53
C ALA A 335 12.81 -3.16 -5.34
N ASP A 336 13.91 -3.07 -4.61
CA ASP A 336 14.07 -3.71 -3.30
C ASP A 336 13.27 -2.91 -2.25
N VAL A 337 11.94 -2.83 -2.46
CA VAL A 337 11.02 -2.06 -1.64
C VAL A 337 10.35 -2.99 -0.65
N LYS A 338 10.38 -2.60 0.62
CA LYS A 338 9.62 -3.26 1.68
C LYS A 338 8.27 -2.57 1.84
N THR A 339 7.23 -3.37 2.02
CA THR A 339 5.85 -2.91 2.25
C THR A 339 5.24 -3.64 3.44
N ALA A 340 4.07 -3.22 3.90
CA ALA A 340 3.29 -4.04 4.81
C ALA A 340 2.81 -5.34 4.13
N HIS A 341 2.20 -6.23 4.89
CA HIS A 341 1.79 -7.54 4.39
C HIS A 341 0.63 -7.44 3.40
N PHE A 342 0.86 -7.92 2.19
CA PHE A 342 -0.14 -8.01 1.13
C PHE A 342 -0.62 -9.44 0.92
N VAL A 343 -1.95 -9.62 0.86
CA VAL A 343 -2.58 -10.92 0.59
C VAL A 343 -3.32 -10.87 -0.76
N PRO A 344 -2.76 -11.48 -1.81
CA PRO A 344 -3.33 -11.42 -3.14
C PRO A 344 -4.64 -12.21 -3.25
N ALA A 345 -5.47 -11.82 -4.22
CA ALA A 345 -6.78 -12.42 -4.42
C ALA A 345 -6.74 -13.90 -4.85
N TRP A 346 -5.66 -14.35 -5.46
CA TRP A 346 -5.51 -15.73 -5.88
C TRP A 346 -5.26 -16.70 -4.71
N LYS A 347 -4.65 -16.27 -3.60
CA LYS A 347 -4.55 -17.10 -2.39
C LYS A 347 -5.91 -17.47 -1.86
N PHE A 348 -6.13 -18.74 -1.55
CA PHE A 348 -7.40 -19.28 -1.06
C PHE A 348 -8.61 -18.96 -1.95
N ARG A 349 -8.43 -18.84 -3.27
CA ARG A 349 -9.54 -18.71 -4.22
C ARG A 349 -9.95 -20.05 -4.80
N LEU A 350 -9.03 -20.72 -5.43
CA LEU A 350 -9.11 -22.14 -5.80
C LEU A 350 -8.01 -22.85 -5.02
N VAL A 351 -8.38 -23.90 -4.33
CA VAL A 351 -7.46 -24.70 -3.53
C VAL A 351 -7.59 -26.16 -3.93
N ASP A 352 -6.51 -26.91 -3.79
CA ASP A 352 -6.53 -28.36 -3.96
C ASP A 352 -7.14 -29.07 -2.74
N GLU A 353 -7.13 -30.39 -2.76
CA GLU A 353 -7.65 -31.20 -1.64
C GLU A 353 -6.83 -31.03 -0.36
N GLU A 354 -5.54 -30.71 -0.49
CA GLU A 354 -4.63 -30.48 0.60
C GLU A 354 -4.73 -29.07 1.20
N GLY A 355 -5.40 -28.14 0.53
CA GLY A 355 -5.56 -26.75 0.98
C GLY A 355 -4.52 -25.78 0.42
N ASN A 356 -3.72 -26.17 -0.58
CA ASN A 356 -2.78 -25.29 -1.26
C ASN A 356 -3.49 -24.45 -2.32
N SER A 357 -3.12 -23.19 -2.42
CA SER A 357 -3.68 -22.26 -3.42
C SER A 357 -3.18 -22.59 -4.82
N LEU A 358 -4.09 -22.76 -5.76
CA LEU A 358 -3.80 -22.98 -7.18
C LEU A 358 -3.63 -21.63 -7.87
N LYS A 359 -2.41 -21.06 -7.82
CA LYS A 359 -2.10 -19.66 -8.22
C LYS A 359 -2.52 -19.36 -9.65
N GLU A 360 -2.01 -20.09 -10.64
CA GLU A 360 -2.24 -19.83 -12.07
C GLU A 360 -3.73 -19.93 -12.41
N LYS A 361 -4.38 -21.01 -12.00
CA LYS A 361 -5.82 -21.22 -12.22
C LYS A 361 -6.67 -20.14 -11.53
N SER A 362 -6.27 -19.70 -10.34
CA SER A 362 -6.95 -18.64 -9.60
C SER A 362 -6.80 -17.29 -10.27
N ILE A 363 -5.62 -16.97 -10.82
CA ILE A 363 -5.37 -15.73 -11.57
C ILE A 363 -6.20 -15.73 -12.87
N GLU A 364 -6.20 -16.83 -13.62
CA GLU A 364 -6.98 -16.96 -14.85
C GLU A 364 -8.48 -16.77 -14.58
N ASP A 365 -9.03 -17.42 -13.54
CA ASP A 365 -10.44 -17.27 -13.14
C ASP A 365 -10.76 -15.81 -12.72
N LEU A 366 -9.84 -15.14 -12.02
CA LEU A 366 -10.00 -13.72 -11.67
C LEU A 366 -10.04 -12.83 -12.90
N LEU A 367 -9.13 -13.02 -13.86
CA LEU A 367 -9.08 -12.23 -15.10
C LEU A 367 -10.32 -12.45 -15.96
N MET A 368 -10.72 -13.70 -16.17
CA MET A 368 -11.98 -14.02 -16.88
C MET A 368 -13.21 -13.42 -16.19
N SER A 369 -13.24 -13.42 -14.85
CA SER A 369 -14.33 -12.79 -14.09
C SER A 369 -14.35 -11.28 -14.25
N ARG A 370 -13.19 -10.62 -14.38
CA ARG A 370 -13.07 -9.18 -14.61
C ARG A 370 -13.53 -8.80 -16.02
N GLU A 371 -13.17 -9.56 -17.05
CA GLU A 371 -13.55 -9.30 -18.44
C GLU A 371 -15.07 -9.31 -18.68
N LYS A 372 -15.80 -10.16 -17.97
CA LYS A 372 -17.27 -10.27 -18.05
C LYS A 372 -18.02 -9.08 -17.42
N LYS A 373 -17.32 -8.13 -16.79
CA LYS A 373 -17.92 -7.00 -16.07
C LYS A 373 -17.90 -5.72 -16.89
N SER A 374 -18.86 -4.82 -16.65
CA SER A 374 -18.78 -3.45 -17.13
C SER A 374 -17.54 -2.76 -16.58
N LEU A 375 -17.07 -1.72 -17.25
CA LEU A 375 -15.85 -1.02 -16.88
C LEU A 375 -15.82 -0.63 -15.39
N LYS A 376 -16.85 0.06 -14.91
CA LYS A 376 -16.97 0.44 -13.47
C LYS A 376 -16.95 -0.78 -12.56
N ALA A 377 -17.70 -1.84 -12.87
CA ALA A 377 -17.73 -3.05 -12.07
C ALA A 377 -16.41 -3.83 -12.10
N ARG A 378 -15.64 -3.72 -13.21
CA ARG A 378 -14.29 -4.28 -13.33
C ARG A 378 -13.33 -3.59 -12.37
N TYR A 379 -13.35 -2.28 -12.29
CA TYR A 379 -12.52 -1.51 -11.36
C TYR A 379 -12.79 -1.91 -9.90
N ILE A 380 -14.06 -1.89 -9.50
CA ILE A 380 -14.45 -2.31 -8.15
C ILE A 380 -13.97 -3.75 -7.86
N ALA A 381 -14.13 -4.66 -8.82
CA ALA A 381 -13.68 -6.03 -8.67
C ALA A 381 -12.14 -6.11 -8.56
N THR A 382 -11.40 -5.27 -9.27
CA THR A 382 -9.94 -5.25 -9.23
C THR A 382 -9.42 -4.78 -7.88
N SER A 383 -9.96 -3.69 -7.31
CA SER A 383 -9.54 -3.21 -5.98
C SER A 383 -9.97 -4.13 -4.84
N GLN A 384 -11.15 -4.75 -4.94
CA GLN A 384 -11.65 -5.67 -3.92
C GLN A 384 -11.02 -7.07 -3.98
N TYR A 385 -10.58 -7.49 -5.15
CA TYR A 385 -9.91 -8.78 -5.40
C TYR A 385 -8.59 -8.55 -6.14
N PRO A 386 -7.62 -7.86 -5.52
CA PRO A 386 -6.36 -7.49 -6.15
C PRO A 386 -5.48 -8.71 -6.35
N ILE A 387 -4.85 -8.82 -7.52
CA ILE A 387 -3.80 -9.79 -7.81
C ILE A 387 -2.45 -9.25 -7.36
N TYR A 388 -2.28 -7.92 -7.48
CA TYR A 388 -1.07 -7.18 -7.17
C TYR A 388 -1.38 -6.04 -6.18
N PRO A 389 -0.43 -5.62 -5.33
CA PRO A 389 -0.65 -4.55 -4.35
C PRO A 389 -1.14 -3.25 -5.00
N GLU A 390 -0.57 -2.91 -6.15
CA GLU A 390 -0.90 -1.67 -6.88
C GLU A 390 -2.39 -1.60 -7.25
N GLU A 391 -3.08 -2.74 -7.36
CA GLU A 391 -4.50 -2.79 -7.70
C GLU A 391 -5.41 -2.33 -6.55
N ILE A 392 -4.94 -2.39 -5.30
CA ILE A 392 -5.71 -1.92 -4.14
C ILE A 392 -5.84 -0.41 -4.15
N PHE A 393 -4.74 0.27 -4.43
CA PHE A 393 -4.62 1.72 -4.32
C PHE A 393 -4.92 2.46 -5.63
N SER A 394 -5.16 1.75 -6.73
CA SER A 394 -5.21 2.30 -8.09
C SER A 394 -6.54 2.87 -8.53
N LEU A 395 -7.62 2.82 -7.71
CA LEU A 395 -8.97 2.98 -8.29
C LEU A 395 -9.87 3.95 -7.55
N ASN A 396 -9.97 5.15 -8.09
CA ASN A 396 -11.13 6.01 -7.90
C ASN A 396 -11.99 6.02 -9.18
N SER A 397 -13.26 5.69 -9.07
CA SER A 397 -14.22 5.65 -10.18
C SER A 397 -14.60 7.02 -10.73
N GLY A 398 -14.00 8.10 -10.21
CA GLY A 398 -14.31 9.49 -10.49
C GLY A 398 -13.12 10.43 -10.67
N GLY A 399 -11.96 9.95 -11.12
CA GLY A 399 -10.79 10.80 -11.36
C GLY A 399 -11.13 12.04 -12.18
N PHE A 400 -10.50 13.17 -11.89
CA PHE A 400 -10.69 14.45 -12.58
C PHE A 400 -10.63 14.35 -14.11
N PHE A 401 -9.83 13.45 -14.63
CA PHE A 401 -9.63 13.25 -16.06
C PHE A 401 -10.71 12.36 -16.71
N GLY A 402 -11.64 11.78 -15.96
CA GLY A 402 -12.66 10.86 -16.45
C GLY A 402 -12.21 9.42 -16.54
N GLN A 403 -13.19 8.50 -16.63
CA GLN A 403 -12.94 7.05 -16.56
C GLN A 403 -12.04 6.52 -17.67
N GLU A 404 -12.20 6.98 -18.89
CA GLU A 404 -11.43 6.52 -20.05
C GLU A 404 -9.94 6.85 -19.90
N ILE A 405 -9.61 8.09 -19.52
CA ILE A 405 -8.22 8.52 -19.30
C ILE A 405 -7.60 7.81 -18.12
N THR A 406 -8.33 7.65 -17.02
CA THR A 406 -7.87 6.91 -15.84
C THR A 406 -7.55 5.46 -16.20
N GLN A 407 -8.37 4.83 -17.06
CA GLN A 407 -8.08 3.49 -17.56
C GLN A 407 -6.79 3.45 -18.37
N LEU A 408 -6.64 4.35 -19.36
CA LEU A 408 -5.43 4.41 -20.20
C LEU A 408 -4.17 4.63 -19.37
N LEU A 409 -4.22 5.49 -18.35
CA LEU A 409 -3.10 5.71 -17.42
C LEU A 409 -2.79 4.43 -16.61
N THR A 410 -3.82 3.74 -16.13
CA THR A 410 -3.65 2.49 -15.39
C THR A 410 -3.07 1.37 -16.27
N GLU A 411 -3.58 1.22 -17.51
CA GLU A 411 -3.04 0.27 -18.48
C GLU A 411 -1.57 0.60 -18.82
N ARG A 412 -1.25 1.89 -18.96
CA ARG A 412 0.13 2.34 -19.19
C ARG A 412 1.04 2.04 -18.02
N TYR A 413 0.60 2.32 -16.79
CA TYR A 413 1.35 1.99 -15.58
C TYR A 413 1.67 0.49 -15.52
N ILE A 414 0.66 -0.35 -15.75
CA ILE A 414 0.83 -1.81 -15.81
C ILE A 414 1.84 -2.19 -16.90
N TYR A 415 1.70 -1.62 -18.09
CA TYR A 415 2.58 -1.91 -19.21
C TYR A 415 4.05 -1.61 -18.87
N ILE A 416 4.35 -0.39 -18.39
CA ILE A 416 5.74 0.00 -18.08
C ILE A 416 6.35 -0.72 -16.88
N THR A 417 5.52 -1.25 -15.96
CA THR A 417 6.02 -2.01 -14.81
C THR A 417 6.23 -3.49 -15.11
N THR A 418 5.57 -4.03 -16.14
CA THR A 418 5.65 -5.45 -16.49
C THR A 418 6.64 -5.76 -17.62
N HIS A 419 6.89 -4.79 -18.52
CA HIS A 419 7.74 -5.01 -19.69
C HIS A 419 9.15 -4.50 -19.46
N ARG A 420 10.15 -5.40 -19.51
CA ARG A 420 11.55 -5.07 -19.21
C ARG A 420 12.14 -3.99 -20.12
N GLU A 421 11.73 -3.93 -21.38
CA GLU A 421 12.13 -2.89 -22.33
C GLU A 421 11.67 -1.47 -21.93
N CYS A 422 10.70 -1.38 -21.03
CA CYS A 422 10.22 -0.11 -20.48
C CYS A 422 10.92 0.30 -19.17
N HIS A 423 11.81 -0.54 -18.63
CA HIS A 423 12.56 -0.25 -17.42
C HIS A 423 13.75 0.67 -17.72
N ILE A 424 13.45 1.88 -18.21
CA ILE A 424 14.45 2.91 -18.55
C ILE A 424 14.63 3.96 -17.45
N GLU A 425 13.82 3.88 -16.41
CA GLU A 425 13.84 4.77 -15.26
C GLU A 425 15.11 4.53 -14.42
N ARG A 426 15.90 5.58 -14.24
CA ARG A 426 17.11 5.59 -13.40
C ARG A 426 16.86 6.47 -12.20
N LYS A 427 17.25 6.01 -11.03
CA LYS A 427 17.29 6.82 -9.80
C LYS A 427 18.70 7.25 -9.45
N GLY A 428 18.81 8.38 -8.83
CA GLY A 428 20.08 8.94 -8.39
C GLY A 428 19.90 10.27 -7.71
N TYR A 429 20.97 11.00 -7.65
CA TYR A 429 20.97 12.39 -7.17
C TYR A 429 21.83 13.27 -8.07
N LEU A 430 21.60 14.57 -7.97
CA LEU A 430 22.39 15.57 -8.67
C LEU A 430 23.40 16.18 -7.70
N GLU A 431 24.61 16.45 -8.18
CA GLU A 431 25.61 17.15 -7.41
C GLU A 431 26.35 18.22 -8.25
N TRP A 432 26.80 19.27 -7.59
CA TRP A 432 27.57 20.32 -8.22
C TRP A 432 28.91 19.77 -8.72
N LYS A 433 29.26 20.01 -9.98
CA LYS A 433 30.59 19.65 -10.52
C LYS A 433 31.70 20.32 -9.74
N VAL A 434 31.48 21.58 -9.30
CA VAL A 434 32.40 22.33 -8.48
C VAL A 434 31.64 23.00 -7.34
N LYS A 435 31.98 22.65 -6.10
CA LYS A 435 31.33 23.20 -4.91
C LYS A 435 31.48 24.72 -4.86
N GLY A 436 30.41 25.46 -4.65
CA GLY A 436 30.36 26.92 -4.61
C GLY A 436 30.42 27.62 -5.97
N LYS A 437 30.39 26.84 -7.07
CA LYS A 437 30.33 27.38 -8.44
C LYS A 437 29.23 26.75 -9.25
N PRO A 438 27.97 27.06 -8.96
CA PRO A 438 26.82 26.35 -9.53
C PRO A 438 26.77 26.40 -11.08
N TRP A 439 27.25 27.48 -11.67
CA TRP A 439 27.26 27.66 -13.13
C TRP A 439 28.34 26.85 -13.88
N GLU A 440 29.26 26.19 -13.16
CA GLU A 440 30.22 25.22 -13.72
C GLU A 440 29.46 23.87 -14.06
N GLY A 441 28.24 23.73 -13.62
CA GLY A 441 27.32 22.65 -13.99
C GLY A 441 27.08 21.61 -12.90
N VAL A 442 26.29 20.64 -13.27
CA VAL A 442 25.78 19.56 -12.40
C VAL A 442 26.12 18.24 -13.04
N ARG A 443 26.33 17.19 -12.24
CA ARG A 443 26.43 15.80 -12.69
C ARG A 443 25.38 14.93 -12.00
N PHE A 444 24.95 13.89 -12.69
CA PHE A 444 24.06 12.86 -12.14
C PHE A 444 24.92 11.72 -11.59
N VAL A 445 24.53 11.20 -10.43
CA VAL A 445 25.13 10.04 -9.77
C VAL A 445 24.05 9.01 -9.57
N ASP A 446 24.25 7.79 -10.07
CA ASP A 446 23.32 6.70 -9.88
C ASP A 446 23.25 6.27 -8.41
N ASP A 447 22.04 6.20 -7.86
CA ASP A 447 21.76 5.73 -6.51
C ASP A 447 20.30 5.24 -6.45
N PRO A 448 20.04 3.98 -6.11
CA PRO A 448 18.69 3.44 -6.03
C PRO A 448 17.77 4.20 -5.05
N ASP A 449 18.37 4.78 -4.00
CA ASP A 449 17.67 5.57 -2.97
C ASP A 449 17.67 7.07 -3.26
N GLY A 450 18.17 7.46 -4.43
CA GLY A 450 18.29 8.85 -4.83
C GLY A 450 16.93 9.54 -5.03
N TRP A 451 16.92 10.84 -4.76
CA TRP A 451 15.72 11.70 -4.86
C TRP A 451 15.36 12.13 -6.29
N PHE A 452 16.26 11.91 -7.25
CA PHE A 452 16.10 12.32 -8.64
C PHE A 452 15.82 11.13 -9.55
N THR A 453 14.69 11.15 -10.23
CA THR A 453 14.29 10.13 -11.21
C THR A 453 14.54 10.65 -12.62
N MET A 454 15.25 9.89 -13.45
CA MET A 454 15.62 10.26 -14.82
C MET A 454 15.23 9.15 -15.82
N ILE A 455 14.55 9.54 -16.89
CA ILE A 455 14.26 8.67 -18.04
C ILE A 455 15.31 8.85 -19.13
N GLU A 456 15.72 10.09 -19.35
CA GLU A 456 16.65 10.46 -20.41
C GLU A 456 17.57 11.57 -19.90
N PRO A 457 18.90 11.45 -20.08
CA PRO A 457 19.81 12.55 -19.79
C PRO A 457 19.59 13.73 -20.77
N PRO A 458 20.04 14.93 -20.40
CA PRO A 458 19.92 16.09 -21.29
C PRO A 458 20.71 15.88 -22.59
N GLU A 459 20.09 16.24 -23.72
CA GLU A 459 20.83 16.37 -24.98
C GLU A 459 21.82 17.54 -24.85
N VAL A 460 23.05 17.28 -25.17
CA VAL A 460 24.14 18.25 -25.05
C VAL A 460 24.71 18.62 -26.43
N ASP A 461 25.12 19.86 -26.55
CA ASP A 461 25.89 20.34 -27.68
C ASP A 461 27.28 19.70 -27.61
N GLU A 462 27.72 19.02 -28.66
CA GLU A 462 28.98 18.26 -28.71
C GLU A 462 30.22 19.15 -28.54
N ILE A 463 30.12 20.44 -28.90
CA ILE A 463 31.26 21.38 -28.84
C ILE A 463 31.37 21.96 -27.45
N THR A 464 30.25 22.38 -26.83
CA THR A 464 30.26 23.05 -25.54
C THR A 464 30.07 22.12 -24.36
N GLY A 465 29.59 20.89 -24.59
CA GLY A 465 29.21 19.92 -23.56
C GLY A 465 28.07 20.39 -22.66
N LYS A 466 27.31 21.42 -23.06
CA LYS A 466 26.19 21.98 -22.31
C LYS A 466 24.86 21.52 -22.93
N ALA A 467 23.86 21.37 -22.08
CA ALA A 467 22.51 21.04 -22.55
C ALA A 467 21.97 22.09 -23.53
N PHE A 468 21.25 21.66 -24.54
CA PHE A 468 20.62 22.56 -25.52
C PHE A 468 19.66 23.51 -24.82
N LYS A 469 19.87 24.80 -24.97
CA LYS A 469 18.96 25.81 -24.42
C LYS A 469 17.57 25.70 -25.05
N ASN A 470 16.56 25.89 -24.22
CA ASN A 470 15.14 25.88 -24.61
C ASN A 470 14.58 24.54 -25.11
N LEU A 471 15.32 23.44 -25.06
CA LEU A 471 14.79 22.12 -25.39
C LEU A 471 13.91 21.58 -24.26
N TYR A 472 14.22 21.92 -23.03
CA TYR A 472 13.54 21.45 -21.83
C TYR A 472 12.83 22.59 -21.09
N LEU A 473 11.85 22.22 -20.26
CA LEU A 473 11.11 23.10 -19.35
C LEU A 473 11.03 22.44 -17.97
N GLY A 474 11.37 23.16 -16.93
CA GLY A 474 11.13 22.80 -15.55
C GLY A 474 9.75 23.27 -15.09
N CYS A 475 9.05 22.49 -14.29
CA CYS A 475 7.72 22.82 -13.77
C CYS A 475 7.60 22.31 -12.35
N THR A 476 7.35 23.21 -11.39
CA THR A 476 7.47 22.91 -9.97
C THR A 476 6.21 23.32 -9.21
N ASP A 477 5.69 22.38 -8.41
CA ASP A 477 4.78 22.63 -7.30
C ASP A 477 5.60 22.55 -6.01
N SER A 478 5.71 23.67 -5.26
CA SER A 478 6.63 23.84 -4.14
C SER A 478 5.90 24.00 -2.81
N TYR A 479 6.64 23.98 -1.71
CA TYR A 479 6.15 24.23 -0.35
C TYR A 479 7.11 25.16 0.41
N ASP A 480 6.60 25.88 1.44
CA ASP A 480 7.36 26.83 2.24
C ASP A 480 7.74 26.33 3.64
N GLN A 481 6.97 25.38 4.18
CA GLN A 481 7.15 24.90 5.56
C GLN A 481 8.07 23.67 5.57
N ASP A 482 9.05 23.67 6.46
CA ASP A 482 10.00 22.56 6.61
C ASP A 482 9.32 21.32 7.22
N GLU A 483 8.29 21.51 8.07
CA GLU A 483 7.48 20.43 8.65
C GLU A 483 6.03 20.58 8.26
N ALA A 484 5.41 19.47 7.84
CA ALA A 484 3.99 19.40 7.61
C ALA A 484 3.31 18.84 8.86
N VAL A 485 2.63 19.68 9.61
CA VAL A 485 1.92 19.27 10.84
C VAL A 485 0.79 18.28 10.53
N TYR A 486 0.20 18.32 9.33
CA TYR A 486 -0.96 17.51 8.95
C TYR A 486 -1.00 17.08 7.48
N SER A 487 0.09 17.10 6.73
CA SER A 487 0.05 16.71 5.32
C SER A 487 1.24 15.88 4.87
N THR A 488 0.96 14.88 4.06
CA THR A 488 1.96 14.11 3.30
C THR A 488 2.40 14.85 2.03
N SER A 489 2.07 16.15 1.88
CA SER A 489 2.45 16.98 0.72
C SER A 489 3.96 17.08 0.61
N LYS A 490 4.47 16.82 -0.59
CA LYS A 490 5.88 16.90 -0.95
C LYS A 490 6.05 17.96 -2.05
N GLY A 491 7.26 18.43 -2.25
CA GLY A 491 7.56 19.20 -3.46
C GLY A 491 7.65 18.29 -4.67
N ALA A 492 7.09 18.72 -5.78
CA ALA A 492 7.18 18.01 -7.05
C ALA A 492 7.73 18.90 -8.16
N MET A 493 8.73 18.40 -8.88
CA MET A 493 9.22 19.03 -10.09
C MET A 493 9.27 18.02 -11.22
N HIS A 494 8.90 18.44 -12.42
CA HIS A 494 9.07 17.67 -13.65
C HIS A 494 9.91 18.44 -14.66
N ILE A 495 10.71 17.71 -15.42
CA ILE A 495 11.38 18.23 -16.61
C ILE A 495 10.66 17.71 -17.83
N ARG A 496 10.07 18.62 -18.60
CA ARG A 496 9.36 18.33 -19.84
C ARG A 496 10.27 18.59 -21.04
N LYS A 497 10.43 17.58 -21.89
CA LYS A 497 11.12 17.72 -23.19
C LYS A 497 10.15 18.23 -24.24
N LYS A 498 10.54 19.27 -24.96
CA LYS A 498 9.77 19.80 -26.08
C LYS A 498 9.97 18.96 -27.33
N PHE A 499 9.12 19.18 -28.32
CA PHE A 499 9.28 18.55 -29.64
C PHE A 499 10.60 18.98 -30.29
N ASN A 500 11.45 18.04 -30.67
CA ASN A 500 12.67 18.27 -31.42
C ASN A 500 12.69 17.55 -32.78
N GLY A 501 11.69 16.74 -33.10
CA GLY A 501 11.55 16.02 -34.38
C GLY A 501 12.50 14.84 -34.55
N ARG A 502 13.30 14.46 -33.54
CA ARG A 502 14.39 13.50 -33.70
C ARG A 502 14.20 12.17 -32.98
N ASP A 503 13.46 12.14 -31.86
CA ASP A 503 13.36 10.95 -31.04
C ASP A 503 11.96 10.65 -30.48
N LYS A 504 11.83 9.47 -29.85
CA LYS A 504 10.57 8.94 -29.32
C LYS A 504 10.10 9.59 -28.01
N HIS A 505 10.98 10.30 -27.29
CA HIS A 505 10.67 10.93 -26.00
C HIS A 505 10.33 12.43 -26.11
N TRP A 506 10.00 12.91 -27.30
CA TRP A 506 9.57 14.28 -27.50
C TRP A 506 8.17 14.55 -26.95
N GLU A 507 7.92 15.80 -26.53
CA GLU A 507 6.66 16.23 -25.87
C GLU A 507 6.25 15.36 -24.68
N THR A 508 7.20 14.93 -23.86
CA THR A 508 6.98 14.09 -22.69
C THR A 508 7.83 14.56 -21.50
N TYR A 509 7.75 13.85 -20.40
CA TYR A 509 8.50 14.11 -19.18
C TYR A 509 9.70 13.17 -19.10
N VAL A 510 10.89 13.74 -18.90
CA VAL A 510 12.18 13.01 -18.91
C VAL A 510 12.84 12.92 -17.56
N ALA A 511 12.41 13.74 -16.58
CA ALA A 511 12.89 13.62 -15.21
C ALA A 511 11.84 14.14 -14.20
N GLN A 512 11.99 13.69 -12.94
CA GLN A 512 11.12 14.05 -11.82
C GLN A 512 11.95 14.20 -10.54
N ILE A 513 11.56 15.19 -9.72
CA ILE A 513 11.87 15.26 -8.28
C ILE A 513 10.54 15.15 -7.54
N PHE A 514 10.50 14.32 -6.51
CA PHE A 514 9.35 14.23 -5.63
C PHE A 514 9.81 13.90 -4.21
N GLU A 515 10.02 14.94 -3.42
CA GLU A 515 10.64 14.81 -2.10
C GLU A 515 10.14 15.87 -1.12
N ARG A 516 10.38 15.61 0.15
CA ARG A 516 10.30 16.60 1.22
C ARG A 516 11.45 16.38 2.19
N PRO A 517 12.60 17.02 1.98
CA PRO A 517 13.69 16.98 2.94
C PRO A 517 13.22 17.43 4.34
N THR A 518 13.70 16.74 5.37
CA THR A 518 13.39 17.10 6.77
C THR A 518 14.17 18.35 7.19
N ALA A 519 13.72 19.05 8.22
CA ALA A 519 14.45 20.19 8.79
C ALA A 519 15.90 19.83 9.14
N ALA A 520 16.16 18.61 9.62
CA ALA A 520 17.49 18.10 9.92
C ALA A 520 18.39 17.91 8.69
N THR A 521 17.82 17.67 7.51
CA THR A 521 18.56 17.47 6.26
C THR A 521 18.66 18.73 5.40
N GLY A 522 18.00 19.81 5.77
CA GLY A 522 18.05 21.09 5.04
C GLY A 522 16.68 21.69 4.68
N GLY A 523 15.59 20.97 4.98
CA GLY A 523 14.23 21.47 4.83
C GLY A 523 13.85 21.87 3.40
N ALA A 524 12.97 22.85 3.27
CA ALA A 524 12.47 23.33 1.97
C ALA A 524 13.60 23.92 1.08
N GLU A 525 14.62 24.52 1.66
CA GLU A 525 15.72 25.14 0.88
C GLU A 525 16.55 24.10 0.15
N LEU A 526 16.72 22.89 0.71
CA LEU A 526 17.38 21.79 0.00
C LEU A 526 16.57 21.36 -1.23
N PHE A 527 15.24 21.27 -1.12
CA PHE A 527 14.38 21.01 -2.28
C PHE A 527 14.52 22.11 -3.35
N TYR A 528 14.61 23.41 -2.94
CA TYR A 528 14.81 24.51 -3.89
C TYR A 528 16.15 24.38 -4.60
N GLU A 529 17.21 24.01 -3.88
CA GLU A 529 18.53 23.75 -4.46
C GLU A 529 18.47 22.60 -5.48
N HIS A 530 17.80 21.50 -5.14
CA HIS A 530 17.62 20.37 -6.05
C HIS A 530 16.88 20.77 -7.34
N THR A 531 15.86 21.62 -7.24
CA THR A 531 15.17 22.14 -8.44
C THR A 531 16.06 23.03 -9.30
N ALA A 532 16.91 23.84 -8.69
CA ALA A 532 17.89 24.65 -9.42
C ALA A 532 18.97 23.80 -10.10
N MET A 533 19.46 22.74 -9.41
CA MET A 533 20.38 21.76 -10.00
C MET A 533 19.77 21.09 -11.23
N ALA A 534 18.50 20.67 -11.17
CA ALA A 534 17.81 20.05 -12.30
C ALA A 534 17.69 21.01 -13.49
N CYS A 535 17.38 22.29 -13.23
CA CYS A 535 17.33 23.31 -14.28
C CYS A 535 18.69 23.52 -14.96
N ILE A 536 19.77 23.55 -14.20
CA ILE A 536 21.13 23.70 -14.75
C ILE A 536 21.53 22.44 -15.51
N PHE A 537 21.21 21.26 -14.99
CA PHE A 537 21.51 19.98 -15.62
C PHE A 537 20.86 19.87 -17.01
N TYR A 538 19.59 20.28 -17.14
CA TYR A 538 18.83 20.24 -18.40
C TYR A 538 18.90 21.54 -19.21
N GLY A 539 19.55 22.60 -18.73
CA GLY A 539 19.65 23.88 -19.43
C GLY A 539 18.30 24.57 -19.62
N CYS A 540 17.38 24.48 -18.65
CA CYS A 540 16.01 24.95 -18.77
C CYS A 540 15.64 26.02 -17.73
N VAL A 541 14.53 26.70 -17.98
CA VAL A 541 13.85 27.59 -17.02
C VAL A 541 12.72 26.84 -16.33
N ASN A 542 12.34 27.28 -15.13
CA ASN A 542 11.39 26.63 -14.23
C ASN A 542 10.13 27.47 -14.05
N LEU A 543 8.98 26.95 -14.43
CA LEU A 543 7.67 27.52 -14.07
C LEU A 543 7.28 27.01 -12.68
N ILE A 544 7.26 27.89 -11.70
CA ILE A 544 7.00 27.55 -10.29
C ILE A 544 5.62 28.06 -9.91
N GLU A 545 4.85 27.27 -9.11
CA GLU A 545 3.59 27.73 -8.52
C GLU A 545 3.87 28.88 -7.53
N TRP A 546 3.08 29.96 -7.66
CA TRP A 546 3.23 31.15 -6.80
C TRP A 546 2.49 31.03 -5.46
N SER A 547 1.97 29.90 -5.07
CA SER A 547 1.34 29.77 -3.73
C SER A 547 2.34 29.97 -2.58
N ASN A 548 3.62 29.74 -2.85
CA ASN A 548 4.72 29.74 -1.89
C ASN A 548 5.83 30.69 -2.34
N PRO A 549 5.93 31.90 -1.80
CA PRO A 549 6.89 32.91 -2.26
C PRO A 549 8.35 32.61 -1.88
N ARG A 550 8.62 31.84 -0.80
CA ARG A 550 9.95 31.58 -0.28
C ARG A 550 10.93 31.01 -1.33
N ILE A 551 10.46 30.16 -2.23
CA ILE A 551 11.30 29.58 -3.29
C ILE A 551 11.80 30.67 -4.26
N PHE A 552 10.98 31.68 -4.61
CA PHE A 552 11.39 32.75 -5.50
C PHE A 552 12.45 33.64 -4.85
N ASP A 553 12.27 34.00 -3.59
CA ASP A 553 13.26 34.77 -2.82
C ASP A 553 14.57 33.98 -2.71
N TRP A 554 14.48 32.65 -2.47
CA TRP A 554 15.67 31.81 -2.44
C TRP A 554 16.42 31.79 -3.78
N TYR A 555 15.69 31.65 -4.92
CA TYR A 555 16.30 31.68 -6.25
C TYR A 555 17.02 33.02 -6.53
N VAL A 556 16.38 34.12 -6.14
CA VAL A 556 17.00 35.47 -6.31
C VAL A 556 18.24 35.64 -5.44
N ASN A 557 18.11 35.29 -4.15
CA ASN A 557 19.20 35.50 -3.17
C ASN A 557 20.43 34.62 -3.45
N ASN A 558 20.22 33.45 -4.08
CA ASN A 558 21.30 32.53 -4.45
C ASN A 558 21.79 32.69 -5.91
N GLY A 559 21.34 33.73 -6.63
CA GLY A 559 21.80 34.03 -7.99
C GLY A 559 21.20 33.13 -9.08
N PHE A 560 20.10 32.42 -8.80
CA PHE A 560 19.38 31.52 -9.74
C PHE A 560 18.20 32.21 -10.44
N GLN A 561 18.01 33.52 -10.27
CA GLN A 561 16.94 34.26 -10.94
C GLN A 561 16.84 33.99 -12.45
N PRO A 562 17.92 33.79 -13.22
CA PRO A 562 17.85 33.49 -14.65
C PRO A 562 17.15 32.15 -14.99
N LEU A 563 16.97 31.26 -14.01
CA LEU A 563 16.25 29.99 -14.16
C LEU A 563 14.75 30.13 -13.93
N LEU A 564 14.27 31.29 -13.45
CA LEU A 564 12.85 31.52 -13.25
C LEU A 564 12.16 31.81 -14.59
N MET A 565 11.07 31.09 -14.85
CA MET A 565 10.21 31.35 -16.01
C MET A 565 9.33 32.55 -15.75
N GLU A 566 9.22 33.44 -16.75
CA GLU A 566 8.28 34.55 -16.70
C GLU A 566 6.83 34.03 -16.64
N ARG A 567 5.98 34.87 -16.08
CA ARG A 567 4.55 34.55 -15.91
C ARG A 567 3.89 34.27 -17.28
N PRO A 568 3.12 33.19 -17.40
CA PRO A 568 2.40 32.88 -18.63
C PRO A 568 1.46 34.02 -19.07
N LYS A 569 1.44 34.33 -20.36
CA LYS A 569 0.62 35.42 -20.94
C LYS A 569 -0.88 35.18 -20.85
N MET A 570 -1.28 33.94 -20.64
CA MET A 570 -2.69 33.56 -20.40
C MET A 570 -3.22 34.08 -19.05
N ALA A 571 -2.34 34.56 -18.15
CA ALA A 571 -2.75 35.25 -16.92
C ALA A 571 -3.48 36.56 -17.30
N THR A 572 -4.72 36.74 -16.85
CA THR A 572 -5.54 37.88 -17.20
C THR A 572 -4.93 39.22 -16.77
N ALA A 573 -5.13 40.28 -17.53
CA ALA A 573 -4.58 41.63 -17.31
C ALA A 573 -4.90 42.23 -15.91
N ASN A 574 -5.95 41.79 -15.25
CA ASN A 574 -6.34 42.22 -13.91
C ASN A 574 -5.38 41.72 -12.79
N MET A 575 -4.51 40.78 -13.10
CA MET A 575 -3.54 40.17 -12.18
C MET A 575 -2.17 40.89 -12.23
N ILE A 576 -1.98 41.80 -13.17
CA ILE A 576 -0.68 42.49 -13.39
C ILE A 576 -0.71 43.86 -12.69
N LYS A 577 -1.02 43.90 -11.40
CA LYS A 577 -0.88 45.17 -10.64
C LYS A 577 0.22 45.01 -9.58
N ASN A 578 1.41 45.45 -9.91
CA ASN A 578 2.51 45.89 -9.05
C ASN A 578 3.87 45.27 -9.47
N SER A 579 4.93 46.03 -9.25
CA SER A 579 6.36 45.73 -9.60
C SER A 579 7.04 44.65 -8.73
N GLN A 580 6.28 43.77 -8.08
CA GLN A 580 6.78 42.68 -7.23
C GLN A 580 7.18 41.46 -8.09
N LEU A 581 8.13 40.64 -7.60
CA LEU A 581 8.55 39.37 -8.20
C LEU A 581 7.36 38.48 -8.58
N SER A 582 6.29 38.48 -7.77
CA SER A 582 5.04 37.77 -7.99
C SER A 582 4.32 38.11 -9.29
N ASN A 583 4.55 39.29 -9.84
CA ASN A 583 3.90 39.73 -11.05
C ASN A 583 4.70 39.42 -12.31
N ARG A 584 5.97 39.07 -12.14
CA ARG A 584 6.88 38.82 -13.27
C ARG A 584 7.10 37.31 -13.49
N TYR A 585 7.16 36.52 -12.43
CA TYR A 585 7.55 35.12 -12.51
C TYR A 585 6.47 34.19 -11.95
N GLY A 586 6.46 32.94 -12.40
CA GLY A 586 5.67 31.86 -11.85
C GLY A 586 4.19 31.85 -12.26
N ALA A 587 3.48 30.83 -11.80
CA ALA A 587 2.06 30.63 -12.04
C ALA A 587 1.27 30.79 -10.72
N ASP A 588 0.29 31.71 -10.68
CA ASP A 588 -0.55 31.87 -9.49
C ASP A 588 -1.69 30.83 -9.44
N LYS A 589 -2.37 30.78 -8.29
CA LYS A 589 -3.47 29.83 -8.04
C LYS A 589 -4.59 29.89 -9.08
N SER A 590 -4.81 31.02 -9.77
CA SER A 590 -5.84 31.14 -10.78
C SER A 590 -5.52 30.37 -12.06
N LEU A 591 -4.24 30.09 -12.31
CA LEU A 591 -3.79 29.31 -13.46
C LEU A 591 -3.90 27.79 -13.22
N LYS A 592 -4.06 27.34 -11.99
CA LYS A 592 -4.17 25.91 -11.64
C LYS A 592 -5.35 25.23 -12.35
N PRO A 593 -6.59 25.73 -12.31
CA PRO A 593 -7.70 25.13 -13.06
C PRO A 593 -7.49 25.13 -14.58
N ILE A 594 -6.87 26.21 -15.10
CA ILE A 594 -6.55 26.32 -16.53
C ILE A 594 -5.51 25.29 -16.94
N SER A 595 -4.44 25.15 -16.18
CA SER A 595 -3.38 24.17 -16.45
C SER A 595 -3.88 22.73 -16.37
N LEU A 596 -4.74 22.41 -15.39
CA LEU A 596 -5.39 21.11 -15.28
C LEU A 596 -6.33 20.83 -16.46
N GLY A 597 -7.04 21.84 -16.97
CA GLY A 597 -7.83 21.75 -18.19
C GLY A 597 -6.97 21.43 -19.41
N ILE A 598 -5.84 22.14 -19.57
CA ILE A 598 -4.87 21.89 -20.66
C ILE A 598 -4.31 20.46 -20.57
N LEU A 599 -3.92 20.02 -19.38
CA LEU A 599 -3.45 18.66 -19.18
C LEU A 599 -4.53 17.63 -19.53
N ARG A 600 -5.77 17.82 -19.07
CA ARG A 600 -6.89 16.94 -19.40
C ARG A 600 -7.10 16.81 -20.92
N ASP A 601 -7.07 17.93 -21.65
CA ASP A 601 -7.23 17.94 -23.10
C ASP A 601 -6.04 17.30 -23.85
N LYS A 602 -4.85 17.28 -23.22
CA LYS A 602 -3.65 16.64 -23.76
C LYS A 602 -3.60 15.15 -23.50
N LEU A 603 -4.20 14.68 -22.39
CA LEU A 603 -4.22 13.27 -22.01
C LEU A 603 -5.07 12.46 -23.00
N ASN A 604 -4.41 11.85 -23.95
CA ASN A 604 -4.95 10.86 -24.88
C ASN A 604 -3.99 9.67 -24.96
N LYS A 605 -4.41 8.61 -25.63
CA LYS A 605 -3.61 7.38 -25.72
C LYS A 605 -2.18 7.65 -26.24
N GLU A 606 -2.03 8.46 -27.27
CA GLU A 606 -0.73 8.77 -27.89
C GLU A 606 0.21 9.50 -26.90
N PHE A 607 -0.30 10.45 -26.13
CA PHE A 607 0.49 11.16 -25.12
C PHE A 607 0.80 10.25 -23.91
N ILE A 608 -0.19 9.49 -23.45
CA ILE A 608 -0.03 8.56 -22.31
C ILE A 608 1.01 7.47 -22.64
N ASP A 609 1.03 6.97 -23.87
CA ASP A 609 2.02 5.98 -24.32
C ASP A 609 3.46 6.52 -24.33
N ARG A 610 3.66 7.84 -24.24
CA ARG A 610 4.98 8.49 -24.12
C ARG A 610 5.42 8.74 -22.69
N LEU A 611 4.54 8.52 -21.70
CA LEU A 611 4.90 8.66 -20.29
C LEU A 611 5.65 7.42 -19.81
N PHE A 612 6.78 7.61 -19.12
CA PHE A 612 7.62 6.54 -18.59
C PHE A 612 7.91 6.67 -17.09
N ILE A 613 7.64 7.83 -16.47
CA ILE A 613 7.83 8.01 -15.03
C ILE A 613 6.68 7.32 -14.30
N LYS A 614 6.96 6.19 -13.65
CA LYS A 614 5.97 5.33 -13.00
C LYS A 614 5.12 6.10 -11.99
N GLN A 615 5.77 6.86 -11.12
CA GLN A 615 5.10 7.62 -10.07
C GLN A 615 4.19 8.71 -10.63
N GLN A 616 4.61 9.40 -11.72
CA GLN A 616 3.79 10.39 -12.40
C GLN A 616 2.49 9.77 -12.93
N ILE A 617 2.59 8.67 -13.67
CA ILE A 617 1.43 7.99 -14.26
C ILE A 617 0.47 7.52 -13.17
N PHE A 618 1.00 6.94 -12.11
CA PHE A 618 0.22 6.46 -10.98
C PHE A 618 -0.55 7.59 -10.28
N LYS A 619 0.10 8.74 -10.01
CA LYS A 619 -0.54 9.89 -9.37
C LYS A 619 -1.54 10.59 -10.31
N LEU A 620 -1.27 10.64 -11.61
CA LEU A 620 -2.26 11.13 -12.61
C LEU A 620 -3.51 10.25 -12.64
N ALA A 621 -3.36 8.92 -12.60
CA ALA A 621 -4.48 7.99 -12.58
C ALA A 621 -5.38 8.16 -11.33
N LYS A 622 -4.79 8.54 -10.21
CA LYS A 622 -5.48 8.73 -8.92
C LYS A 622 -5.98 10.16 -8.66
N PHE A 623 -5.69 11.08 -9.55
CA PHE A 623 -5.94 12.50 -9.27
C PHE A 623 -7.44 12.83 -9.19
N ILE A 624 -7.83 13.43 -8.07
CA ILE A 624 -9.15 14.00 -7.82
C ILE A 624 -8.95 15.49 -7.51
N TYR A 625 -9.69 16.34 -8.21
CA TYR A 625 -9.60 17.78 -8.01
C TYR A 625 -10.55 18.25 -6.90
N ASP A 626 -10.00 18.77 -5.83
CA ASP A 626 -10.73 19.48 -4.79
C ASP A 626 -10.40 20.97 -4.82
N PRO A 627 -11.36 21.85 -5.19
CA PRO A 627 -11.13 23.30 -5.22
C PRO A 627 -10.77 23.89 -3.86
N SER A 628 -11.12 23.22 -2.74
CA SER A 628 -10.78 23.68 -1.39
C SER A 628 -9.32 23.43 -1.01
N GLY A 629 -8.60 22.59 -1.77
CA GLY A 629 -7.18 22.27 -1.56
C GLY A 629 -6.89 21.43 -0.30
N LYS A 630 -7.91 20.91 0.38
CA LYS A 630 -7.74 20.24 1.68
C LYS A 630 -7.61 18.71 1.59
N LYS A 631 -7.92 18.10 0.46
CA LYS A 631 -8.19 16.66 0.43
C LYS A 631 -7.15 15.77 -0.25
N TYR A 632 -6.23 16.27 -1.11
CA TYR A 632 -5.39 15.35 -1.89
C TYR A 632 -3.97 15.85 -2.11
N ASN A 633 -3.02 14.92 -2.07
CA ASN A 633 -1.64 15.13 -2.51
C ASN A 633 -1.62 15.22 -4.05
N CYS A 634 -1.68 16.44 -4.57
CA CYS A 634 -1.80 16.73 -6.01
C CYS A 634 -0.50 17.26 -6.63
N ASP A 635 0.60 17.31 -5.87
CA ASP A 635 1.83 18.01 -6.23
C ASP A 635 2.39 17.54 -7.58
N ILE A 636 2.46 16.23 -7.80
CA ILE A 636 2.89 15.63 -9.08
C ILE A 636 1.96 16.02 -10.23
N THR A 637 0.65 15.95 -10.04
CA THR A 637 -0.33 16.30 -11.10
C THR A 637 -0.29 17.77 -11.41
N VAL A 638 -0.16 18.62 -10.39
CA VAL A 638 -0.09 20.08 -10.56
C VAL A 638 1.19 20.47 -11.27
N SER A 639 2.34 19.95 -10.88
CA SER A 639 3.60 20.23 -11.59
C SER A 639 3.57 19.72 -13.03
N THR A 640 2.93 18.56 -13.30
CA THR A 640 2.69 18.06 -14.65
C THR A 640 1.79 19.04 -15.44
N ALA A 641 0.70 19.52 -14.84
CA ALA A 641 -0.21 20.46 -15.49
C ALA A 641 0.47 21.79 -15.83
N TYR A 642 1.32 22.30 -14.96
CA TYR A 642 2.14 23.48 -15.26
C TYR A 642 3.13 23.23 -16.38
N GLY A 643 3.61 22.00 -16.56
CA GLY A 643 4.43 21.59 -17.69
C GLY A 643 3.70 21.73 -19.02
N GLU A 644 2.43 21.35 -19.08
CA GLU A 644 1.61 21.51 -20.29
C GLU A 644 1.24 22.99 -20.53
N LEU A 645 0.99 23.76 -19.47
CA LEU A 645 0.78 25.20 -19.58
C LEU A 645 2.04 25.90 -20.14
N ALA A 646 3.20 25.63 -19.55
CA ALA A 646 4.47 26.19 -20.00
C ALA A 646 4.77 25.83 -21.46
N ALA A 647 4.52 24.58 -21.85
CA ALA A 647 4.76 24.13 -23.21
C ALA A 647 3.86 24.83 -24.24
N LYS A 648 2.63 25.19 -23.86
CA LYS A 648 1.71 25.92 -24.73
C LYS A 648 2.12 27.38 -24.93
N GLU A 649 2.71 28.01 -23.92
CA GLU A 649 3.18 29.38 -23.96
C GLU A 649 4.53 29.54 -24.67
N TYR A 650 5.39 28.53 -24.55
CA TYR A 650 6.77 28.55 -25.06
C TYR A 650 6.94 27.46 -26.14
N GLU A 651 6.39 27.72 -27.33
CA GLU A 651 6.66 26.84 -28.47
C GLU A 651 8.15 26.82 -28.79
N PHE A 652 8.69 25.63 -28.94
CA PHE A 652 10.08 25.47 -29.31
C PHE A 652 10.28 25.78 -30.79
N VAL A 653 11.03 26.82 -31.06
CA VAL A 653 11.60 27.06 -32.38
C VAL A 653 13.03 26.55 -32.35
N SER A 654 13.28 25.39 -32.95
CA SER A 654 14.63 24.92 -33.16
C SER A 654 15.32 25.83 -34.17
N VAL A 655 15.99 26.85 -33.68
CA VAL A 655 16.97 27.55 -34.52
C VAL A 655 18.21 26.69 -34.45
N ILE A 656 18.45 25.86 -35.45
CA ILE A 656 19.78 25.35 -35.74
C ILE A 656 20.56 26.58 -36.21
N LYS A 657 21.25 27.27 -35.28
CA LYS A 657 22.32 28.15 -35.67
C LYS A 657 23.47 27.25 -36.09
N GLU A 658 23.56 26.99 -37.38
CA GLU A 658 24.85 26.63 -37.94
C GLU A 658 25.83 27.78 -37.59
N GLN A 659 26.99 27.43 -37.06
CA GLN A 659 28.09 28.37 -36.94
C GLN A 659 28.25 29.04 -38.28
N GLU A 660 28.36 30.37 -38.25
CA GLU A 660 28.86 31.16 -39.35
C GLU A 660 30.27 30.68 -39.68
N ASN A 661 30.35 29.63 -40.45
CA ASN A 661 31.48 29.46 -41.35
C ASN A 661 31.07 30.12 -42.64
N ASP A 662 31.82 31.17 -42.99
CA ASP A 662 31.78 31.94 -44.23
C ASP A 662 31.86 31.02 -45.45
N ASN A 663 30.77 30.33 -45.80
CA ASN A 663 30.55 29.80 -47.15
C ASN A 663 29.07 29.64 -47.40
N LYS A 664 28.60 30.49 -48.26
CA LYS A 664 27.26 30.61 -48.84
C LYS A 664 26.57 29.26 -49.04
N LEU A 665 25.63 28.93 -48.17
CA LEU A 665 24.58 27.95 -48.46
C LEU A 665 23.25 28.70 -48.65
N LYS A 666 22.86 28.89 -49.90
CA LYS A 666 21.51 29.27 -50.28
C LYS A 666 20.55 28.13 -49.91
N GLY A 667 19.59 28.44 -49.02
CA GLY A 667 18.45 27.57 -48.75
C GLY A 667 18.36 27.02 -47.31
N MET A 668 18.34 27.89 -46.30
CA MET A 668 17.89 27.48 -44.96
C MET A 668 16.37 27.40 -44.87
N TYR A 669 15.88 26.37 -44.23
CA TYR A 669 14.48 26.17 -43.98
C TYR A 669 14.24 25.95 -42.50
N ALA A 670 13.28 26.67 -41.91
CA ALA A 670 12.74 26.38 -40.61
C ALA A 670 11.47 25.53 -40.74
N PHE A 671 11.31 24.59 -39.84
CA PHE A 671 10.08 23.84 -39.71
C PHE A 671 9.29 24.41 -38.54
N VAL A 672 8.12 25.00 -38.81
CA VAL A 672 7.25 25.61 -37.81
C VAL A 672 5.98 24.79 -37.71
N ASN A 673 5.62 24.39 -36.50
CA ASN A 673 4.31 23.76 -36.27
C ASN A 673 3.24 24.87 -36.09
N GLN A 674 2.35 25.01 -37.06
CA GLN A 674 1.16 25.83 -36.96
C GLN A 674 -0.06 24.91 -36.92
N ASN A 675 -0.71 24.86 -35.78
CA ASN A 675 -1.94 24.07 -35.56
C ASN A 675 -1.84 22.58 -35.92
N GLY A 676 -0.74 21.93 -35.48
CA GLY A 676 -0.53 20.49 -35.71
C GLY A 676 0.01 20.12 -37.11
N VAL A 677 0.26 21.09 -37.95
CA VAL A 677 0.83 20.90 -39.31
C VAL A 677 2.24 21.47 -39.35
N ILE A 678 3.23 20.62 -39.66
CA ILE A 678 4.63 21.02 -39.83
C ILE A 678 4.74 21.67 -41.23
N LYS A 679 4.99 22.97 -41.25
CA LYS A 679 5.27 23.70 -42.51
C LYS A 679 6.76 24.03 -42.61
N ARG A 680 7.30 23.78 -43.77
CA ARG A 680 8.64 24.20 -44.17
C ARG A 680 8.59 25.68 -44.60
N ILE A 681 9.30 26.54 -43.89
CA ILE A 681 9.37 27.96 -44.22
C ILE A 681 10.82 28.27 -44.59
N ALA A 682 11.03 28.93 -45.72
CA ALA A 682 12.34 29.48 -46.08
C ALA A 682 12.64 30.65 -45.13
N VAL A 683 13.83 30.67 -44.51
CA VAL A 683 14.31 31.72 -43.62
C VAL A 683 15.25 32.61 -44.41
#